data_7d0582358b1c375dea4a0cc2d64e385a
#
_entry.id   7d0582358b1c375dea4a0cc2d64e385a
#
_cell.length_a   1.000
_cell.length_b   1.000
_cell.length_c   1.000
_cell.angle_alpha   90.00
_cell.angle_beta   90.00
_cell.angle_gamma   90.00
#
_symmetry.space_group_name_H-M   'P 1'
#
loop_
_entity.id
_entity.type
_entity.pdbx_description
1 polymer ?
#
loop_
_entity_poly.entity_id
_entity_poly.type
_entity_poly.pdbx_seq_one_letter_code
_entity_poly.pdbx_strand_id
1 'polypeptide(L)'
;MSIMAGKDEKPESGADAQVTARTGKSRAGTGKTRAAAKSAKADGPTTDSARAATSPAAGPAEKPAAREAEAAPEAEGAKTAAATGAKPAGGKAPATKTGTRNAAARARAAVRSDTRTGTRRKPVAKGAAKPAEAPTLGAVDDALRPLGATGPAAAVEAAPARAPAADAPAAEAPQASAPAAPALGSQTAAFVEAAFGPGSRLPEQLATNIERIESLTQRLISALSQRKPHSPGVEMPGPDLFATATSAWMKLLAEQPERVIGQQVSYWGETLRHFAEAQAALARGTLVPPSDEGPRDRRFSNPLWEAHPFFNFIKRQYQINAQALREAASALDLPGMTDRRRIEWFTRQMIDMMAPTNFLATNPDALEKALATEGESLVRGLENLVRDVEQNSGELIVSLADREAFRVGENIGTTQGTVVARTPLYELIQYKPTTESVHEIPLVIFPPWINKFYILDLKPQNSLIKWIVDQGYTLFVVAWKNPDPGYGDTGMENYVSAYLEVMDRVLDLTDQKKLNVVGYCIAGTTLALTLSLLKQRGDDRVNSATFFTTLTDFAEQGEFTAYLQDDFVSGIEEEASRTGVLSAQLMTRTFSFLRANDLVWGPAIRSYMLGETPPAFDLLFWNGDGTNLPGRMAVEYLRGLCQQNRFVREGFDLMGHRLHVSEVEVPLCAIACETDHIAPWRDSWRGVAQMGSADKRFILSESGHIAGIINPPSKKKYGHYTSDAGFEQGEQAWRDKAQYHEGSWWGRWRDWLARHAGGMVEARDPGEGFGPAPGVYVHERA
;
A
#
# COMPACT_ATOMS: atom_id res chain seq x y z
N MET A 1 23.07 -42.24 30.19
CA MET A 1 23.37 -43.61 29.78
C MET A 1 23.44 -43.54 28.26
N SER A 2 24.59 -43.28 27.66
CA SER A 2 25.66 -44.23 27.28
C SER A 2 25.07 -45.34 26.43
N ILE A 3 25.49 -45.61 25.21
CA ILE A 3 26.85 -45.83 24.64
C ILE A 3 26.69 -45.98 23.11
N MET A 4 27.49 -45.28 22.30
CA MET A 4 28.51 -45.67 21.32
C MET A 4 28.00 -46.50 20.11
N ALA A 5 28.27 -46.14 18.89
CA ALA A 5 29.51 -45.95 18.09
C ALA A 5 29.83 -47.18 17.22
N GLY A 6 30.21 -46.90 15.97
CA GLY A 6 30.82 -47.81 15.00
C GLY A 6 30.38 -47.47 13.60
N LYS A 7 31.07 -46.74 12.84
CA LYS A 7 32.32 -46.83 12.03
C LYS A 7 32.17 -47.74 10.82
N ASP A 8 32.31 -47.08 9.66
CA ASP A 8 33.12 -47.34 8.48
C ASP A 8 32.86 -48.63 7.67
N GLU A 9 32.62 -48.49 6.39
CA GLU A 9 33.53 -48.92 5.33
C GLU A 9 32.89 -48.79 3.93
N LYS A 10 33.60 -48.10 3.06
CA LYS A 10 33.55 -48.26 1.60
C LYS A 10 34.31 -49.57 1.25
N PRO A 11 34.05 -50.23 0.15
CA PRO A 11 35.04 -50.09 -0.95
C PRO A 11 34.47 -50.05 -2.37
N GLU A 12 35.39 -49.64 -3.19
CA GLU A 12 35.52 -49.39 -4.59
C GLU A 12 35.27 -50.57 -5.53
N SER A 13 35.08 -50.15 -6.79
CA SER A 13 35.66 -50.67 -8.05
C SER A 13 35.00 -51.86 -8.76
N GLY A 14 34.75 -51.61 -10.04
CA GLY A 14 35.26 -52.46 -11.11
C GLY A 14 34.33 -52.61 -12.31
N ALA A 15 34.63 -51.88 -13.35
CA ALA A 15 35.03 -52.30 -14.69
C ALA A 15 34.00 -52.95 -15.66
N ASP A 16 33.86 -52.25 -16.77
CA ASP A 16 33.88 -52.71 -18.17
C ASP A 16 32.97 -53.83 -18.66
N ALA A 17 32.17 -53.51 -19.64
CA ALA A 17 32.18 -54.20 -20.92
C ALA A 17 31.41 -53.44 -22.01
N GLN A 18 32.17 -53.10 -23.02
CA GLN A 18 31.82 -52.70 -24.38
C GLN A 18 31.02 -53.74 -25.15
N VAL A 19 30.61 -53.28 -26.34
CA VAL A 19 30.39 -54.02 -27.60
C VAL A 19 28.91 -54.06 -27.99
N THR A 20 28.43 -53.61 -29.14
CA THR A 20 28.85 -53.23 -30.51
C THR A 20 27.66 -52.73 -31.32
N ALA A 21 28.00 -51.97 -32.27
CA ALA A 21 27.22 -51.44 -33.39
C ALA A 21 26.59 -52.47 -34.33
N ARG A 22 25.51 -52.06 -35.00
CA ARG A 22 25.25 -52.35 -36.44
C ARG A 22 24.08 -51.49 -36.92
N THR A 23 24.31 -50.39 -37.64
CA THR A 23 24.24 -50.18 -39.12
C THR A 23 23.08 -50.85 -39.84
N GLY A 24 22.26 -50.06 -40.47
CA GLY A 24 21.31 -50.42 -41.49
C GLY A 24 20.81 -49.19 -42.25
N LYS A 25 21.50 -48.84 -43.35
CA LYS A 25 21.11 -47.88 -44.42
C LYS A 25 20.07 -48.53 -45.33
N SER A 26 19.13 -47.75 -45.87
CA SER A 26 18.82 -47.58 -47.31
C SER A 26 17.57 -46.74 -47.48
N ARG A 27 17.68 -45.63 -48.15
CA ARG A 27 17.50 -45.25 -49.56
C ARG A 27 16.04 -45.23 -49.99
N ALA A 28 15.51 -44.00 -50.17
CA ALA A 28 15.35 -43.25 -51.43
C ALA A 28 14.10 -43.60 -52.25
N GLY A 29 13.37 -42.58 -52.64
CA GLY A 29 12.29 -42.63 -53.64
C GLY A 29 11.47 -41.31 -53.61
N THR A 30 11.90 -40.31 -54.16
CA THR A 30 11.53 -39.42 -55.27
C THR A 30 10.13 -39.62 -55.87
N GLY A 31 9.37 -38.55 -55.98
CA GLY A 31 8.16 -38.44 -56.75
C GLY A 31 7.58 -37.03 -56.77
N LYS A 32 8.04 -36.19 -57.69
CA LYS A 32 7.41 -34.93 -58.12
C LYS A 32 6.15 -35.22 -58.95
N THR A 33 5.14 -34.33 -58.89
CA THR A 33 4.31 -33.73 -59.97
C THR A 33 3.24 -32.89 -59.34
N ARG A 34 3.12 -31.65 -59.47
CA ARG A 34 2.83 -30.61 -60.48
C ARG A 34 1.45 -30.74 -61.14
N ALA A 35 0.78 -29.61 -61.15
CA ALA A 35 -0.25 -29.02 -62.05
C ALA A 35 -1.64 -28.98 -61.40
N ALA A 36 -2.20 -27.85 -61.23
CA ALA A 36 -2.60 -26.70 -62.02
C ALA A 36 -4.14 -26.65 -62.24
N ALA A 37 -4.67 -25.55 -61.76
CA ALA A 37 -5.60 -24.63 -62.40
C ALA A 37 -6.98 -25.07 -62.91
N LYS A 38 -7.98 -24.29 -62.54
CA LYS A 38 -9.00 -23.54 -63.32
C LYS A 38 -10.33 -23.55 -62.57
N SER A 39 -10.86 -22.40 -62.12
CA SER A 39 -11.73 -21.40 -62.77
C SER A 39 -13.05 -21.94 -63.34
N ALA A 40 -14.17 -21.42 -62.78
CA ALA A 40 -15.44 -21.05 -63.39
C ALA A 40 -16.36 -20.48 -62.30
N LYS A 41 -16.77 -19.28 -62.24
CA LYS A 41 -17.66 -18.36 -62.96
C LYS A 41 -19.09 -18.89 -63.20
N ALA A 42 -20.01 -18.03 -62.85
CA ALA A 42 -21.35 -17.71 -63.34
C ALA A 42 -22.47 -18.19 -62.38
N ASP A 43 -23.60 -17.56 -62.15
CA ASP A 43 -24.23 -16.31 -62.61
C ASP A 43 -25.38 -16.02 -61.65
N GLY A 44 -25.79 -14.76 -61.53
CA GLY A 44 -27.01 -14.37 -60.85
C GLY A 44 -28.29 -14.67 -61.68
N PRO A 45 -29.48 -14.22 -61.37
CA PRO A 45 -29.90 -12.83 -61.50
C PRO A 45 -30.96 -12.31 -60.46
N THR A 46 -30.93 -11.01 -60.16
CA THR A 46 -31.88 -9.92 -60.39
C THR A 46 -33.38 -10.16 -60.09
N THR A 47 -33.97 -9.30 -59.32
CA THR A 47 -35.05 -8.29 -59.59
C THR A 47 -35.48 -7.66 -58.27
N ASP A 48 -35.39 -6.40 -58.09
CA ASP A 48 -36.05 -5.19 -58.55
C ASP A 48 -37.31 -4.80 -57.71
N SER A 49 -37.34 -3.59 -57.29
CA SER A 49 -38.40 -2.57 -57.13
C SER A 49 -38.28 -1.79 -55.84
N ALA A 50 -37.75 -0.61 -55.84
CA ALA A 50 -38.20 0.71 -56.30
C ALA A 50 -39.38 1.29 -55.53
N ARG A 51 -39.13 2.38 -54.83
CA ARG A 51 -39.75 3.73 -54.90
C ARG A 51 -39.50 4.46 -53.58
N ALA A 52 -38.70 5.47 -53.52
CA ALA A 52 -38.79 6.83 -54.01
C ALA A 52 -39.69 7.74 -53.15
N ALA A 53 -39.05 8.76 -52.76
CA ALA A 53 -39.29 10.19 -52.78
C ALA A 53 -39.84 10.73 -51.43
N THR A 54 -39.46 11.87 -50.88
CA THR A 54 -38.95 13.13 -51.42
C THR A 54 -38.52 13.99 -50.26
N SER A 55 -37.42 14.69 -50.45
CA SER A 55 -37.14 15.96 -49.74
C SER A 55 -38.03 17.10 -50.24
N PRO A 56 -38.19 18.18 -49.49
CA PRO A 56 -37.59 19.39 -50.00
C PRO A 56 -36.86 20.27 -48.97
N ALA A 57 -36.06 21.07 -49.56
CA ALA A 57 -35.01 21.98 -49.24
C ALA A 57 -35.43 23.32 -48.63
N ALA A 58 -34.38 23.97 -48.12
CA ALA A 58 -34.00 25.38 -48.18
C ALA A 58 -34.50 26.33 -47.07
N GLY A 59 -33.64 26.76 -46.27
CA GLY A 59 -32.94 27.92 -45.82
C GLY A 59 -33.75 29.22 -45.62
N PRO A 60 -33.19 30.37 -45.22
CA PRO A 60 -31.86 30.60 -44.61
C PRO A 60 -31.91 31.49 -43.35
N ALA A 61 -30.76 31.56 -42.69
CA ALA A 61 -30.17 32.63 -41.90
C ALA A 61 -31.01 33.70 -41.16
N GLU A 62 -30.71 33.81 -39.87
CA GLU A 62 -30.49 35.12 -39.24
C GLU A 62 -29.66 34.98 -37.96
N LYS A 63 -28.53 35.73 -37.93
CA LYS A 63 -27.82 36.14 -36.71
C LYS A 63 -28.55 37.29 -36.03
N PRO A 64 -28.52 37.41 -34.70
CA PRO A 64 -28.10 38.65 -34.12
C PRO A 64 -27.06 38.49 -33.03
N ALA A 65 -25.97 39.22 -33.21
CA ALA A 65 -25.51 40.38 -32.44
C ALA A 65 -25.19 40.16 -30.96
N ALA A 66 -23.94 40.41 -30.70
CA ALA A 66 -23.28 40.61 -29.43
C ALA A 66 -23.98 41.59 -28.48
N ARG A 67 -23.91 41.29 -27.19
CA ARG A 67 -23.98 42.31 -26.16
C ARG A 67 -22.88 42.11 -25.13
N GLU A 68 -22.25 43.21 -24.91
CA GLU A 68 -21.05 43.50 -24.12
C GLU A 68 -21.16 43.21 -22.63
N ALA A 69 -20.01 43.10 -22.08
CA ALA A 69 -19.59 43.06 -20.70
C ALA A 69 -20.15 44.15 -19.81
N GLU A 70 -20.38 43.85 -18.56
CA GLU A 70 -20.30 44.84 -17.51
C GLU A 70 -19.54 44.26 -16.30
N ALA A 71 -18.63 45.13 -15.83
CA ALA A 71 -17.56 44.88 -14.89
C ALA A 71 -18.02 44.99 -13.42
N ALA A 72 -17.20 44.53 -12.56
CA ALA A 72 -17.22 44.63 -11.11
C ALA A 72 -17.21 46.09 -10.59
N PRO A 73 -17.48 46.31 -9.31
CA PRO A 73 -16.83 47.44 -8.64
C PRO A 73 -15.89 46.98 -7.51
N GLU A 74 -14.67 47.54 -7.60
CA GLU A 74 -13.75 47.75 -6.50
C GLU A 74 -14.31 48.72 -5.46
N ALA A 75 -13.92 48.58 -4.22
CA ALA A 75 -14.09 49.61 -3.21
C ALA A 75 -12.74 49.98 -2.60
N GLU A 76 -12.38 51.21 -2.89
CA GLU A 76 -11.28 52.02 -2.35
C GLU A 76 -11.48 52.44 -0.89
N GLY A 77 -10.36 52.84 -0.32
CA GLY A 77 -10.23 54.00 0.54
C GLY A 77 -9.28 53.81 1.70
N ALA A 78 -8.33 54.56 2.05
CA ALA A 78 -7.74 55.82 1.71
C ALA A 78 -6.43 55.93 2.52
N LYS A 79 -5.36 56.43 1.89
CA LYS A 79 -4.64 57.72 2.08
C LYS A 79 -4.28 58.07 3.53
N THR A 80 -3.04 58.43 3.85
CA THR A 80 -2.24 59.63 3.48
C THR A 80 -0.82 59.45 4.03
N ALA A 81 0.20 59.83 3.45
CA ALA A 81 0.88 60.99 2.87
C ALA A 81 2.32 61.02 3.40
N ALA A 82 3.26 61.03 2.52
CA ALA A 82 4.23 62.07 2.11
C ALA A 82 5.34 62.33 3.15
N ALA A 83 6.64 62.58 2.84
CA ALA A 83 7.29 63.01 1.63
C ALA A 83 8.83 62.97 1.82
N THR A 84 9.56 62.92 0.68
CA THR A 84 10.88 63.58 0.39
C THR A 84 12.10 63.10 1.20
N GLY A 85 13.26 62.80 0.72
CA GLY A 85 13.90 63.06 -0.56
C GLY A 85 15.40 62.71 -0.44
N ALA A 86 16.01 62.48 -1.61
CA ALA A 86 17.41 62.73 -1.97
C ALA A 86 18.56 61.79 -1.47
N LYS A 87 19.18 61.14 -2.44
CA LYS A 87 20.58 60.72 -2.53
C LYS A 87 21.53 61.96 -2.59
N PRO A 88 22.88 61.84 -2.36
CA PRO A 88 23.78 60.91 -3.00
C PRO A 88 25.09 60.50 -2.21
N ALA A 89 25.71 59.42 -2.74
CA ALA A 89 27.15 59.20 -2.99
C ALA A 89 28.21 59.20 -1.87
N GLY A 90 28.94 58.07 -1.84
CA GLY A 90 30.40 58.10 -1.86
C GLY A 90 31.18 57.64 -0.63
N GLY A 91 32.01 56.58 -0.80
CA GLY A 91 33.31 56.57 -0.16
C GLY A 91 33.68 55.41 0.75
N LYS A 92 34.41 54.43 0.18
CA LYS A 92 35.60 53.71 0.70
C LYS A 92 35.72 53.29 2.17
N ALA A 93 36.04 51.98 2.30
CA ALA A 93 36.63 51.26 3.44
C ALA A 93 37.91 51.92 4.00
N PRO A 94 38.52 51.48 5.16
CA PRO A 94 38.78 50.08 5.54
C PRO A 94 38.74 49.72 7.06
N ALA A 95 38.70 48.42 7.28
CA ALA A 95 39.31 47.59 8.34
C ALA A 95 39.40 48.09 9.80
N THR A 96 38.93 47.29 10.74
CA THR A 96 39.72 46.49 11.72
C THR A 96 38.84 45.85 12.80
N LYS A 97 39.05 44.57 12.93
CA LYS A 97 39.23 43.66 14.09
C LYS A 97 38.43 43.80 15.39
N THR A 98 38.05 42.67 15.82
CA THR A 98 37.91 41.99 17.15
C THR A 98 36.45 41.77 17.50
N GLY A 99 35.99 40.58 17.79
CA GLY A 99 36.49 39.39 18.43
C GLY A 99 35.45 38.90 19.41
N THR A 100 35.24 37.63 19.42
CA THR A 100 34.79 36.64 20.44
C THR A 100 33.53 35.87 20.02
N ARG A 101 33.72 34.66 19.52
CA ARG A 101 33.76 33.33 20.13
C ARG A 101 32.59 33.05 21.07
N ASN A 102 31.76 32.11 20.64
CA ASN A 102 31.59 30.88 21.43
C ASN A 102 31.16 29.69 20.57
N ALA A 103 31.99 28.68 20.64
CA ALA A 103 31.91 27.36 20.05
C ALA A 103 31.35 26.40 21.09
N ALA A 104 30.57 25.43 20.67
CA ALA A 104 30.45 24.18 21.36
C ALA A 104 30.60 23.04 20.36
N ALA A 105 31.74 22.39 20.43
CA ALA A 105 32.08 21.25 19.63
C ALA A 105 32.38 20.03 20.54
N ARG A 106 31.88 18.90 20.08
CA ARG A 106 32.50 17.56 20.07
C ARG A 106 33.28 17.08 21.30
N ALA A 107 32.93 15.89 21.80
CA ALA A 107 33.90 14.95 22.35
C ALA A 107 33.59 13.52 21.86
N ARG A 108 34.46 13.00 21.02
CA ARG A 108 34.75 11.58 20.83
C ARG A 108 35.90 11.24 21.76
N ALA A 109 35.84 10.08 22.42
CA ALA A 109 37.02 9.46 23.01
C ALA A 109 36.97 7.95 22.77
N ALA A 110 37.99 7.48 22.07
CA ALA A 110 38.39 6.10 21.94
C ALA A 110 39.17 5.65 23.18
N VAL A 111 38.98 4.42 23.61
CA VAL A 111 39.88 3.76 24.59
C VAL A 111 40.37 2.46 23.99
N ARG A 112 41.67 2.38 23.88
CA ARG A 112 42.46 1.17 23.60
C ARG A 112 42.81 0.45 24.90
N SER A 113 42.87 -0.86 24.75
CA SER A 113 43.40 -1.90 25.66
C SER A 113 44.74 -1.58 26.35
N ASP A 114 44.93 -2.02 27.60
CA ASP A 114 46.07 -2.85 27.92
C ASP A 114 45.89 -3.67 29.22
N THR A 115 46.51 -4.81 29.19
CA THR A 115 46.57 -5.95 30.10
C THR A 115 47.41 -5.72 31.36
N ARG A 116 47.07 -6.34 32.51
CA ARG A 116 47.84 -7.32 33.27
C ARG A 116 47.64 -7.30 34.79
N THR A 117 47.46 -8.53 35.30
CA THR A 117 47.94 -9.16 36.55
C THR A 117 47.38 -8.71 37.91
N GLY A 118 46.57 -9.53 38.54
CA GLY A 118 46.98 -10.51 39.55
C GLY A 118 46.77 -10.05 40.99
N THR A 119 45.89 -10.70 41.72
CA THR A 119 46.20 -11.47 42.93
C THR A 119 44.95 -11.87 43.73
N ARG A 120 44.94 -13.12 44.08
CA ARG A 120 44.05 -13.87 44.97
C ARG A 120 43.91 -13.28 46.36
N ARG A 121 42.68 -13.31 46.94
CA ARG A 121 42.47 -13.84 48.32
C ARG A 121 40.97 -14.17 48.52
N LYS A 122 40.72 -15.40 48.94
CA LYS A 122 39.52 -15.96 49.58
C LYS A 122 39.83 -16.10 51.08
N PRO A 123 38.90 -16.62 51.91
CA PRO A 123 37.53 -16.24 52.29
C PRO A 123 37.38 -16.12 53.81
N VAL A 124 36.26 -15.55 54.30
CA VAL A 124 35.82 -15.83 55.68
C VAL A 124 34.31 -16.09 55.70
N ALA A 125 33.98 -17.19 56.35
CA ALA A 125 32.63 -17.73 56.49
C ALA A 125 31.94 -17.31 57.81
N LYS A 126 30.62 -17.49 57.79
CA LYS A 126 29.70 -17.85 58.87
C LYS A 126 28.73 -16.80 59.37
N GLY A 127 27.45 -17.22 59.29
CA GLY A 127 26.34 -16.71 60.04
C GLY A 127 25.01 -17.16 59.44
N ALA A 128 24.57 -18.39 59.78
CA ALA A 128 23.28 -18.93 59.45
C ALA A 128 22.18 -18.31 60.31
N ALA A 129 21.09 -17.83 59.69
CA ALA A 129 19.81 -17.62 60.37
C ALA A 129 18.71 -18.33 59.53
N LYS A 130 17.84 -19.06 60.22
CA LYS A 130 16.74 -19.89 59.72
C LYS A 130 15.68 -19.07 58.96
N PRO A 131 15.01 -19.68 57.96
CA PRO A 131 13.91 -19.01 57.25
C PRO A 131 12.63 -19.03 58.06
N ALA A 132 11.90 -17.91 58.03
CA ALA A 132 10.56 -17.79 58.51
C ALA A 132 9.58 -18.29 57.45
N GLU A 133 8.56 -19.03 57.88
CA GLU A 133 7.51 -19.63 57.06
C GLU A 133 6.72 -18.56 56.28
N ALA A 134 6.46 -18.86 54.99
CA ALA A 134 5.55 -18.11 54.15
C ALA A 134 4.09 -18.32 54.57
N PRO A 135 3.26 -17.31 54.58
CA PRO A 135 1.83 -17.50 54.80
C PRO A 135 1.15 -18.04 53.54
N THR A 136 0.29 -19.04 53.78
CA THR A 136 -0.52 -19.76 52.80
C THR A 136 -1.44 -18.83 52.03
N LEU A 137 -1.47 -18.98 50.70
CA LEU A 137 -2.43 -18.44 49.75
C LEU A 137 -3.86 -18.90 50.12
N GLY A 138 -4.62 -17.98 50.73
CA GLY A 138 -6.00 -18.23 51.11
C GLY A 138 -6.87 -16.99 51.34
N ALA A 139 -6.43 -15.79 50.94
CA ALA A 139 -7.16 -14.56 51.26
C ALA A 139 -7.13 -13.44 50.21
N VAL A 140 -6.99 -13.75 48.95
CA VAL A 140 -6.96 -12.74 47.84
C VAL A 140 -8.07 -12.96 46.80
N ASP A 141 -8.93 -13.99 46.97
CA ASP A 141 -9.98 -14.31 45.95
C ASP A 141 -11.30 -13.54 46.14
N ASP A 142 -11.42 -12.67 47.14
CA ASP A 142 -12.71 -12.01 47.44
C ASP A 142 -12.78 -10.52 47.07
N ALA A 143 -11.75 -9.93 46.47
CA ALA A 143 -11.70 -8.49 46.16
C ALA A 143 -11.88 -8.11 44.68
N LEU A 144 -12.08 -9.05 43.76
CA LEU A 144 -12.29 -8.78 42.34
C LEU A 144 -13.51 -9.51 41.76
N ARG A 145 -14.69 -9.21 42.30
CA ARG A 145 -15.95 -9.53 41.61
C ARG A 145 -16.53 -8.27 40.96
N PRO A 146 -16.74 -8.27 39.64
CA PRO A 146 -17.61 -7.27 39.01
C PRO A 146 -19.06 -7.58 39.35
N LEU A 147 -19.81 -6.58 39.74
CA LEU A 147 -21.24 -6.62 39.97
C LEU A 147 -21.99 -6.92 38.67
N GLY A 148 -22.73 -8.03 38.66
CA GLY A 148 -23.88 -8.21 37.79
C GLY A 148 -23.76 -9.23 36.65
N ALA A 149 -23.93 -10.52 36.98
CA ALA A 149 -24.64 -11.48 36.10
C ALA A 149 -24.99 -12.72 36.93
N THR A 150 -26.27 -12.85 37.27
CA THR A 150 -26.86 -14.07 37.89
C THR A 150 -27.33 -15.03 36.80
N GLY A 151 -26.88 -16.28 36.87
CA GLY A 151 -27.46 -17.41 36.11
C GLY A 151 -26.57 -18.65 36.13
N PRO A 152 -27.05 -19.83 36.49
CA PRO A 152 -26.19 -20.96 36.82
C PRO A 152 -25.73 -21.73 35.57
N ALA A 153 -24.43 -22.08 35.54
CA ALA A 153 -23.85 -23.01 34.57
C ALA A 153 -24.07 -24.45 35.05
N ALA A 154 -24.73 -25.24 34.22
CA ALA A 154 -24.80 -26.71 34.36
C ALA A 154 -23.63 -27.32 33.62
N ALA A 155 -22.91 -28.19 34.33
CA ALA A 155 -21.84 -29.02 33.77
C ALA A 155 -22.43 -30.09 32.84
N VAL A 156 -21.83 -30.29 31.64
CA VAL A 156 -22.08 -31.43 30.78
C VAL A 156 -20.78 -32.16 30.57
N GLU A 157 -20.78 -33.41 31.04
CA GLU A 157 -19.78 -34.46 30.83
C GLU A 157 -19.64 -34.84 29.35
N ALA A 158 -18.41 -35.09 28.90
CA ALA A 158 -18.11 -35.57 27.58
C ALA A 158 -18.29 -37.11 27.51
N ALA A 159 -18.99 -37.56 26.48
CA ALA A 159 -19.06 -38.97 26.08
C ALA A 159 -18.73 -39.13 24.58
N PRO A 160 -18.22 -40.31 24.14
CA PRO A 160 -17.37 -40.45 22.95
C PRO A 160 -18.11 -40.59 21.62
N ALA A 161 -17.37 -40.29 20.55
CA ALA A 161 -17.77 -40.32 19.16
C ALA A 161 -18.25 -41.68 18.65
N ARG A 162 -19.32 -41.67 17.84
CA ARG A 162 -19.77 -42.80 17.01
C ARG A 162 -20.01 -42.30 15.58
N ALA A 163 -19.47 -43.04 14.62
CA ALA A 163 -19.47 -42.75 13.18
C ALA A 163 -20.86 -42.93 12.51
N PRO A 164 -21.03 -42.54 11.24
CA PRO A 164 -22.31 -42.10 10.68
C PRO A 164 -23.17 -43.21 10.08
N ALA A 165 -24.48 -43.04 10.10
CA ALA A 165 -25.44 -43.78 9.30
C ALA A 165 -26.27 -42.79 8.45
N ALA A 166 -26.54 -43.25 7.23
CA ALA A 166 -27.16 -42.51 6.14
C ALA A 166 -28.67 -42.36 6.26
N ASP A 167 -29.17 -41.31 5.54
CA ASP A 167 -30.52 -41.14 5.01
C ASP A 167 -31.73 -40.99 5.97
N ALA A 168 -32.19 -39.73 6.08
CA ALA A 168 -33.61 -39.40 6.18
C ALA A 168 -33.86 -37.93 5.75
N PRO A 169 -35.05 -37.58 5.22
CA PRO A 169 -35.27 -36.36 4.44
C PRO A 169 -35.35 -35.07 5.27
N ALA A 170 -34.94 -33.97 4.65
CA ALA A 170 -34.95 -32.63 5.20
C ALA A 170 -36.34 -32.19 5.69
N ALA A 171 -36.45 -31.93 6.98
CA ALA A 171 -37.56 -31.18 7.55
C ALA A 171 -37.15 -29.69 7.58
N GLU A 172 -38.01 -28.85 7.03
CA GLU A 172 -37.90 -27.40 7.08
C GLU A 172 -37.77 -26.93 8.54
N ALA A 173 -36.66 -26.22 8.81
CA ALA A 173 -36.45 -25.52 10.08
C ALA A 173 -37.41 -24.33 10.20
N PRO A 174 -38.07 -24.13 11.34
CA PRO A 174 -38.88 -22.96 11.55
C PRO A 174 -37.99 -21.71 11.59
N GLN A 175 -38.33 -20.74 10.74
CA GLN A 175 -37.78 -19.38 10.78
C GLN A 175 -38.10 -18.76 12.15
N ALA A 176 -37.11 -18.71 13.03
CA ALA A 176 -37.19 -17.90 14.22
C ALA A 176 -37.16 -16.43 13.78
N SER A 177 -38.29 -15.77 13.81
CA SER A 177 -38.37 -14.30 13.72
C SER A 177 -37.58 -13.72 14.89
N ALA A 178 -36.46 -13.03 14.57
CA ALA A 178 -35.76 -12.22 15.55
C ALA A 178 -36.73 -11.23 16.21
N PRO A 179 -36.68 -11.02 17.53
CA PRO A 179 -37.51 -10.01 18.16
C PRO A 179 -37.17 -8.65 17.54
N ALA A 180 -38.16 -7.95 17.05
CA ALA A 180 -38.02 -6.60 16.54
C ALA A 180 -37.41 -5.74 17.65
N ALA A 181 -36.25 -5.14 17.38
CA ALA A 181 -35.65 -4.15 18.26
C ALA A 181 -36.70 -3.06 18.54
N PRO A 182 -36.86 -2.62 19.81
CA PRO A 182 -37.82 -1.56 20.11
C PRO A 182 -37.45 -0.32 19.30
N ALA A 183 -38.44 0.26 18.63
CA ALA A 183 -38.26 1.44 17.82
C ALA A 183 -37.51 2.53 18.61
N LEU A 184 -36.46 3.10 18.04
CA LEU A 184 -35.62 4.14 18.66
C LEU A 184 -36.48 5.28 19.22
N GLY A 185 -37.61 5.58 18.60
CA GLY A 185 -38.53 6.64 19.02
C GLY A 185 -39.09 6.49 20.44
N SER A 186 -39.29 5.27 20.96
CA SER A 186 -39.78 5.05 22.33
C SER A 186 -38.67 5.27 23.39
N GLN A 187 -37.42 4.94 23.05
CA GLN A 187 -36.27 5.17 23.92
C GLN A 187 -35.88 6.65 23.91
N THR A 188 -36.06 7.33 22.79
CA THR A 188 -35.78 8.76 22.65
C THR A 188 -36.76 9.61 23.45
N ALA A 189 -38.04 9.27 23.44
CA ALA A 189 -39.04 9.95 24.28
C ALA A 189 -38.71 9.82 25.78
N ALA A 190 -38.33 8.63 26.23
CA ALA A 190 -37.93 8.39 27.62
C ALA A 190 -36.63 9.13 28.00
N PHE A 191 -35.67 9.21 27.09
CA PHE A 191 -34.41 9.98 27.27
C PHE A 191 -34.68 11.49 27.37
N VAL A 192 -35.54 12.02 26.50
CA VAL A 192 -35.92 13.45 26.52
C VAL A 192 -36.63 13.82 27.80
N GLU A 193 -37.54 13.00 28.25
CA GLU A 193 -38.26 13.21 29.53
C GLU A 193 -37.31 13.12 30.73
N ALA A 194 -36.33 12.21 30.67
CA ALA A 194 -35.31 12.07 31.71
C ALA A 194 -34.27 13.20 31.70
N ALA A 195 -33.89 13.71 30.54
CA ALA A 195 -32.82 14.72 30.39
C ALA A 195 -33.34 16.16 30.54
N PHE A 196 -34.57 16.44 30.09
CA PHE A 196 -35.11 17.80 29.99
C PHE A 196 -36.38 18.03 30.82
N GLY A 197 -36.90 17.01 31.48
CA GLY A 197 -38.10 17.06 32.34
C GLY A 197 -39.41 16.69 31.60
N PRO A 198 -40.48 16.37 32.38
CA PRO A 198 -41.76 15.96 31.80
C PRO A 198 -42.41 17.08 30.98
N GLY A 199 -42.77 16.76 29.75
CA GLY A 199 -43.41 17.71 28.82
C GLY A 199 -42.48 18.58 28.02
N SER A 200 -41.16 18.37 28.10
CA SER A 200 -40.17 19.07 27.27
C SER A 200 -40.29 18.63 25.82
N ARG A 201 -40.30 19.59 24.88
CA ARG A 201 -40.23 19.32 23.44
C ARG A 201 -38.74 19.37 23.04
N LEU A 202 -38.34 18.39 22.21
CA LEU A 202 -37.04 18.42 21.55
C LEU A 202 -36.96 19.70 20.71
N PRO A 203 -35.79 20.38 20.69
CA PRO A 203 -35.49 21.36 19.68
C PRO A 203 -35.79 20.74 18.29
N GLU A 204 -36.39 21.49 17.38
CA GLU A 204 -36.83 21.01 16.06
C GLU A 204 -35.68 20.36 15.29
N GLN A 205 -34.48 20.94 15.36
CA GLN A 205 -33.24 20.42 14.75
C GLN A 205 -32.89 19.03 15.31
N LEU A 206 -33.01 18.83 16.62
CA LEU A 206 -32.66 17.56 17.26
C LEU A 206 -33.67 16.47 16.91
N ALA A 207 -34.98 16.81 16.81
CA ALA A 207 -36.01 15.88 16.36
C ALA A 207 -35.75 15.42 14.92
N THR A 208 -35.46 16.35 14.01
CA THR A 208 -35.12 16.05 12.61
C THR A 208 -33.85 15.18 12.53
N ASN A 209 -32.84 15.46 13.32
CA ASN A 209 -31.61 14.67 13.34
C ASN A 209 -31.84 13.24 13.81
N ILE A 210 -32.73 13.01 14.76
CA ILE A 210 -33.10 11.66 15.24
C ILE A 210 -33.80 10.86 14.15
N GLU A 211 -34.76 11.44 13.43
CA GLU A 211 -35.43 10.77 12.30
C GLU A 211 -34.43 10.41 11.19
N ARG A 212 -33.49 11.31 10.88
CA ARG A 212 -32.39 11.03 9.91
C ARG A 212 -31.54 9.86 10.39
N ILE A 213 -31.11 9.83 11.66
CA ILE A 213 -30.31 8.75 12.25
C ILE A 213 -31.04 7.41 12.13
N GLU A 214 -32.34 7.36 12.41
CA GLU A 214 -33.12 6.12 12.30
C GLU A 214 -33.15 5.59 10.85
N SER A 215 -33.46 6.44 9.88
CA SER A 215 -33.41 6.10 8.47
C SER A 215 -32.02 5.63 8.02
N LEU A 216 -30.96 6.32 8.42
CA LEU A 216 -29.58 5.98 8.10
C LEU A 216 -29.16 4.66 8.73
N THR A 217 -29.59 4.38 9.96
CA THR A 217 -29.31 3.12 10.64
C THR A 217 -29.93 1.93 9.89
N GLN A 218 -31.17 2.07 9.42
CA GLN A 218 -31.83 1.02 8.60
C GLN A 218 -31.09 0.78 7.29
N ARG A 219 -30.65 1.84 6.60
CA ARG A 219 -29.83 1.74 5.39
C ARG A 219 -28.50 1.06 5.67
N LEU A 220 -27.81 1.42 6.77
CA LEU A 220 -26.55 0.79 7.18
C LEU A 220 -26.71 -0.72 7.41
N ILE A 221 -27.75 -1.13 8.13
CA ILE A 221 -28.04 -2.56 8.36
C ILE A 221 -28.30 -3.27 7.04
N SER A 222 -29.09 -2.67 6.14
CA SER A 222 -29.35 -3.23 4.82
C SER A 222 -28.06 -3.36 3.98
N ALA A 223 -27.20 -2.35 3.99
CA ALA A 223 -25.93 -2.38 3.25
C ALA A 223 -24.98 -3.43 3.82
N LEU A 224 -24.84 -3.52 5.15
CA LEU A 224 -23.98 -4.52 5.81
C LEU A 224 -24.47 -5.96 5.54
N SER A 225 -25.78 -6.18 5.38
CA SER A 225 -26.32 -7.51 5.05
C SER A 225 -25.95 -7.99 3.64
N GLN A 226 -25.49 -7.10 2.76
CA GLN A 226 -25.01 -7.44 1.42
C GLN A 226 -23.54 -7.90 1.40
N ARG A 227 -22.83 -7.76 2.52
CA ARG A 227 -21.43 -8.17 2.63
C ARG A 227 -21.29 -9.65 2.31
N LYS A 228 -20.39 -9.97 1.39
CA LYS A 228 -20.00 -11.35 1.09
C LYS A 228 -18.85 -11.73 2.02
N PRO A 229 -18.95 -12.84 2.77
CA PRO A 229 -17.85 -13.29 3.61
C PRO A 229 -16.66 -13.70 2.73
N HIS A 230 -15.47 -13.29 3.13
CA HIS A 230 -14.22 -13.78 2.56
C HIS A 230 -13.78 -15.08 3.22
N SER A 231 -12.78 -15.75 2.64
CA SER A 231 -12.14 -16.91 3.29
C SER A 231 -11.55 -16.50 4.64
N PRO A 232 -11.71 -17.31 5.70
CA PRO A 232 -11.28 -16.97 7.06
C PRO A 232 -9.80 -16.57 7.15
N GLY A 233 -8.92 -17.22 6.38
CA GLY A 233 -7.48 -16.91 6.34
C GLY A 233 -7.15 -15.50 5.84
N VAL A 234 -8.08 -14.85 5.12
CA VAL A 234 -7.93 -13.48 4.62
C VAL A 234 -8.46 -12.44 5.62
N GLU A 235 -9.41 -12.81 6.48
CA GLU A 235 -10.04 -11.88 7.42
C GLU A 235 -9.25 -11.71 8.72
N MET A 236 -8.58 -12.75 9.18
CA MET A 236 -7.88 -12.77 10.47
C MET A 236 -6.51 -13.45 10.37
N PRO A 237 -5.56 -13.10 11.26
CA PRO A 237 -4.33 -13.87 11.39
C PRO A 237 -4.67 -15.34 11.68
N GLY A 238 -3.96 -16.26 11.03
CA GLY A 238 -4.17 -17.69 11.23
C GLY A 238 -3.90 -18.15 12.65
N PRO A 239 -4.45 -19.30 13.06
CA PRO A 239 -4.27 -19.87 14.39
C PRO A 239 -2.80 -20.11 14.74
N ASP A 240 -1.93 -20.31 13.74
CA ASP A 240 -0.50 -20.54 13.92
C ASP A 240 0.23 -19.36 14.56
N LEU A 241 -0.16 -18.12 14.24
CA LEU A 241 0.42 -16.94 14.88
C LEU A 241 0.11 -16.92 16.37
N PHE A 242 -1.13 -17.20 16.74
CA PHE A 242 -1.55 -17.25 18.15
C PHE A 242 -0.86 -18.40 18.89
N ALA A 243 -0.71 -19.56 18.26
CA ALA A 243 0.00 -20.70 18.83
C ALA A 243 1.49 -20.39 19.05
N THR A 244 2.14 -19.77 18.05
CA THR A 244 3.55 -19.34 18.13
C THR A 244 3.74 -18.29 19.22
N ALA A 245 2.89 -17.25 19.27
CA ALA A 245 2.95 -16.21 20.29
C ALA A 245 2.71 -16.78 21.70
N THR A 246 1.72 -17.67 21.84
CA THR A 246 1.39 -18.32 23.11
C THR A 246 2.55 -19.21 23.59
N SER A 247 3.12 -20.00 22.69
CA SER A 247 4.28 -20.87 23.00
C SER A 247 5.49 -20.05 23.42
N ALA A 248 5.79 -18.96 22.70
CA ALA A 248 6.88 -18.07 23.05
C ALA A 248 6.65 -17.37 24.40
N TRP A 249 5.39 -16.97 24.69
CA TRP A 249 5.03 -16.37 25.98
C TRP A 249 5.16 -17.37 27.13
N MET A 250 4.69 -18.62 26.93
CA MET A 250 4.84 -19.69 27.92
C MET A 250 6.31 -20.02 28.17
N LYS A 251 7.13 -20.07 27.13
CA LYS A 251 8.59 -20.23 27.23
C LYS A 251 9.22 -19.09 28.03
N LEU A 252 8.87 -17.83 27.73
CA LEU A 252 9.35 -16.66 28.47
C LEU A 252 8.97 -16.75 29.94
N LEU A 253 7.73 -17.14 30.25
CA LEU A 253 7.25 -17.30 31.63
C LEU A 253 8.02 -18.41 32.38
N ALA A 254 8.36 -19.51 31.69
CA ALA A 254 9.10 -20.63 32.27
C ALA A 254 10.59 -20.35 32.46
N GLU A 255 11.23 -19.69 31.51
CA GLU A 255 12.68 -19.46 31.49
C GLU A 255 13.12 -18.15 32.15
N GLN A 256 12.29 -17.10 32.09
CA GLN A 256 12.60 -15.77 32.60
C GLN A 256 11.41 -15.16 33.41
N PRO A 257 10.91 -15.85 34.43
CA PRO A 257 9.74 -15.36 35.19
C PRO A 257 9.97 -13.99 35.83
N GLU A 258 11.21 -13.68 36.25
CA GLU A 258 11.59 -12.40 36.81
C GLU A 258 11.38 -11.24 35.83
N ARG A 259 11.57 -11.47 34.52
CA ARG A 259 11.37 -10.47 33.48
C ARG A 259 9.86 -10.17 33.29
N VAL A 260 9.03 -11.22 33.27
CA VAL A 260 7.56 -11.07 33.17
C VAL A 260 7.01 -10.37 34.41
N ILE A 261 7.45 -10.80 35.61
CA ILE A 261 7.06 -10.15 36.87
C ILE A 261 7.53 -8.70 36.89
N GLY A 262 8.77 -8.41 36.47
CA GLY A 262 9.30 -7.05 36.37
C GLY A 262 8.46 -6.16 35.47
N GLN A 263 8.05 -6.63 34.29
CA GLN A 263 7.16 -5.90 33.37
C GLN A 263 5.79 -5.64 34.01
N GLN A 264 5.20 -6.63 34.67
CA GLN A 264 3.91 -6.46 35.38
C GLN A 264 4.02 -5.44 36.53
N VAL A 265 5.07 -5.52 37.32
CA VAL A 265 5.32 -4.57 38.42
C VAL A 265 5.51 -3.14 37.87
N SER A 266 6.28 -2.99 36.77
CA SER A 266 6.45 -1.69 36.09
C SER A 266 5.13 -1.13 35.59
N TYR A 267 4.34 -1.93 34.88
CA TYR A 267 3.03 -1.55 34.37
C TYR A 267 2.08 -1.07 35.48
N TRP A 268 1.94 -1.87 36.54
CA TRP A 268 1.09 -1.50 37.70
C TRP A 268 1.65 -0.31 38.44
N GLY A 269 2.96 -0.21 38.57
CA GLY A 269 3.61 0.93 39.23
C GLY A 269 3.38 2.23 38.47
N GLU A 270 3.48 2.23 37.14
CA GLU A 270 3.17 3.40 36.32
C GLU A 270 1.69 3.74 36.33
N THR A 271 0.80 2.74 36.23
CA THR A 271 -0.64 2.94 36.29
C THR A 271 -1.09 3.54 37.64
N LEU A 272 -0.58 3.01 38.75
CA LEU A 272 -0.87 3.53 40.08
C LEU A 272 -0.31 4.94 40.30
N ARG A 273 0.88 5.21 39.83
CA ARG A 273 1.50 6.55 39.88
C ARG A 273 0.64 7.53 39.09
N HIS A 274 0.27 7.18 37.87
CA HIS A 274 -0.60 8.01 37.04
C HIS A 274 -1.96 8.30 37.72
N PHE A 275 -2.57 7.28 38.29
CA PHE A 275 -3.81 7.44 39.05
C PHE A 275 -3.65 8.38 40.26
N ALA A 276 -2.58 8.21 41.05
CA ALA A 276 -2.29 9.06 42.19
C ALA A 276 -2.00 10.51 41.77
N GLU A 277 -1.27 10.73 40.70
CA GLU A 277 -1.00 12.05 40.13
C GLU A 277 -2.28 12.74 39.66
N ALA A 278 -3.18 12.02 38.97
CA ALA A 278 -4.49 12.52 38.56
C ALA A 278 -5.37 12.90 39.74
N GLN A 279 -5.44 12.06 40.75
CA GLN A 279 -6.16 12.34 42.02
C GLN A 279 -5.60 13.57 42.71
N ALA A 280 -4.28 13.68 42.84
CA ALA A 280 -3.63 14.82 43.47
C ALA A 280 -3.82 16.12 42.66
N ALA A 281 -3.87 16.06 41.34
CA ALA A 281 -4.16 17.19 40.46
C ALA A 281 -5.60 17.67 40.62
N LEU A 282 -6.57 16.75 40.65
CA LEU A 282 -7.98 17.06 40.93
C LEU A 282 -8.16 17.70 42.31
N ALA A 283 -7.50 17.17 43.35
CA ALA A 283 -7.60 17.69 44.73
C ALA A 283 -7.00 19.10 44.87
N ARG A 284 -5.98 19.44 44.03
CA ARG A 284 -5.35 20.77 44.05
C ARG A 284 -6.05 21.78 43.13
N GLY A 285 -7.00 21.34 42.29
CA GLY A 285 -7.62 22.19 41.29
C GLY A 285 -6.61 22.72 40.24
N THR A 286 -5.42 22.11 40.17
CA THR A 286 -4.35 22.49 39.24
C THR A 286 -4.01 21.29 38.37
N LEU A 287 -4.31 21.41 37.12
CA LEU A 287 -3.88 20.43 36.10
C LEU A 287 -2.43 20.77 35.74
N VAL A 288 -1.53 19.89 36.10
CA VAL A 288 -0.18 19.88 35.54
C VAL A 288 -0.21 18.87 34.40
N PRO A 289 -0.08 19.33 33.15
CA PRO A 289 0.02 18.39 32.02
C PRO A 289 1.23 17.51 32.27
N PRO A 290 1.13 16.17 32.12
CA PRO A 290 2.30 15.32 32.14
C PRO A 290 3.23 15.75 31.01
N SER A 291 4.54 15.88 31.30
CA SER A 291 5.54 16.09 30.28
C SER A 291 5.56 14.86 29.38
N ASP A 292 5.19 15.02 28.10
CA ASP A 292 5.37 13.99 27.10
C ASP A 292 6.89 13.88 26.79
N GLU A 293 7.54 12.89 27.37
CA GLU A 293 8.94 12.53 27.08
C GLU A 293 9.04 11.67 25.81
N GLY A 294 8.46 12.09 24.71
CA GLY A 294 8.48 11.31 23.48
C GLY A 294 8.22 12.16 22.23
N PRO A 295 8.36 11.59 21.03
CA PRO A 295 7.99 12.28 19.80
C PRO A 295 6.49 12.59 19.85
N ARG A 296 6.13 13.84 19.53
CA ARG A 296 4.74 14.31 19.54
C ARG A 296 3.90 13.47 18.58
N ASP A 297 2.95 12.74 19.14
CA ASP A 297 1.93 12.02 18.37
C ASP A 297 0.88 13.03 17.89
N ARG A 298 0.76 13.16 16.55
CA ARG A 298 -0.16 14.13 15.91
C ARG A 298 -1.63 13.86 16.19
N ARG A 299 -1.99 12.65 16.61
CA ARG A 299 -3.36 12.28 16.99
C ARG A 299 -3.84 13.06 18.21
N PHE A 300 -2.92 13.45 19.10
CA PHE A 300 -3.19 14.17 20.35
C PHE A 300 -2.86 15.67 20.23
N SER A 301 -3.17 16.28 19.07
CA SER A 301 -2.88 17.71 18.84
C SER A 301 -3.86 18.68 19.49
N ASN A 302 -5.08 18.25 19.83
CA ASN A 302 -6.06 19.09 20.51
C ASN A 302 -5.56 19.49 21.93
N PRO A 303 -5.60 20.78 22.29
CA PRO A 303 -5.13 21.25 23.60
C PRO A 303 -5.83 20.59 24.79
N LEU A 304 -7.05 20.08 24.64
CA LEU A 304 -7.79 19.40 25.72
C LEU A 304 -7.11 18.09 26.16
N TRP A 305 -6.29 17.47 25.30
CA TRP A 305 -5.49 16.31 25.70
C TRP A 305 -4.48 16.64 26.81
N GLU A 306 -4.10 17.89 26.95
CA GLU A 306 -3.19 18.37 27.99
C GLU A 306 -3.92 19.12 29.10
N ALA A 307 -4.91 19.93 28.75
CA ALA A 307 -5.55 20.85 29.66
C ALA A 307 -6.77 20.28 30.43
N HIS A 308 -7.43 19.25 29.90
CA HIS A 308 -8.63 18.70 30.51
C HIS A 308 -8.32 17.40 31.28
N PRO A 309 -8.72 17.24 32.59
CA PRO A 309 -8.36 16.11 33.43
C PRO A 309 -8.71 14.76 32.84
N PHE A 310 -9.91 14.63 32.29
CA PHE A 310 -10.43 13.39 31.70
C PHE A 310 -9.64 12.97 30.50
N PHE A 311 -9.44 13.87 29.51
CA PHE A 311 -8.70 13.53 28.29
C PHE A 311 -7.22 13.27 28.56
N ASN A 312 -6.62 14.06 29.45
CA ASN A 312 -5.24 13.86 29.88
C ASN A 312 -5.04 12.48 30.53
N PHE A 313 -5.94 12.10 31.45
CA PHE A 313 -5.90 10.78 32.09
C PHE A 313 -6.00 9.65 31.07
N ILE A 314 -6.95 9.71 30.13
CA ILE A 314 -7.14 8.67 29.12
C ILE A 314 -5.95 8.60 28.16
N LYS A 315 -5.42 9.74 27.69
CA LYS A 315 -4.22 9.79 26.84
C LYS A 315 -3.05 9.09 27.53
N ARG A 316 -2.78 9.44 28.77
CA ARG A 316 -1.65 8.87 29.51
C ARG A 316 -1.82 7.37 29.78
N GLN A 317 -3.02 6.93 30.16
CA GLN A 317 -3.29 5.51 30.35
C GLN A 317 -3.13 4.71 29.06
N TYR A 318 -3.58 5.28 27.93
CA TYR A 318 -3.34 4.68 26.61
C TYR A 318 -1.84 4.55 26.30
N GLN A 319 -1.03 5.57 26.59
CA GLN A 319 0.42 5.52 26.37
C GLN A 319 1.09 4.44 27.23
N ILE A 320 0.71 4.30 28.50
CA ILE A 320 1.18 3.25 29.41
C ILE A 320 0.82 1.86 28.87
N ASN A 321 -0.45 1.66 28.46
CA ASN A 321 -0.92 0.40 27.88
C ASN A 321 -0.16 0.06 26.58
N ALA A 322 0.01 1.05 25.70
CA ALA A 322 0.73 0.88 24.44
C ALA A 322 2.20 0.51 24.65
N GLN A 323 2.85 1.13 25.65
CA GLN A 323 4.22 0.81 26.01
C GLN A 323 4.33 -0.62 26.56
N ALA A 324 3.45 -1.01 27.48
CA ALA A 324 3.44 -2.36 28.04
C ALA A 324 3.23 -3.44 26.96
N LEU A 325 2.33 -3.20 26.00
CA LEU A 325 2.11 -4.13 24.87
C LEU A 325 3.34 -4.25 23.97
N ARG A 326 4.02 -3.14 23.67
CA ARG A 326 5.28 -3.18 22.86
C ARG A 326 6.39 -3.94 23.61
N GLU A 327 6.54 -3.71 24.89
CA GLU A 327 7.54 -4.39 25.71
C GLU A 327 7.24 -5.88 25.82
N ALA A 328 5.98 -6.27 26.02
CA ALA A 328 5.57 -7.66 26.04
C ALA A 328 5.87 -8.35 24.70
N ALA A 329 5.52 -7.72 23.56
CA ALA A 329 5.81 -8.26 22.23
C ALA A 329 7.31 -8.38 21.96
N SER A 330 8.09 -7.36 22.33
CA SER A 330 9.55 -7.36 22.14
C SER A 330 10.30 -8.35 23.04
N ALA A 331 9.69 -8.76 24.16
CA ALA A 331 10.23 -9.72 25.10
C ALA A 331 10.15 -11.17 24.62
N LEU A 332 9.29 -11.47 23.64
CA LEU A 332 9.08 -12.81 23.13
C LEU A 332 10.34 -13.30 22.37
N ASP A 333 10.84 -14.49 22.77
CA ASP A 333 11.89 -15.20 22.05
C ASP A 333 11.25 -16.05 20.93
N LEU A 334 11.21 -15.46 19.72
CA LEU A 334 10.56 -16.06 18.56
C LEU A 334 11.62 -16.74 17.67
N PRO A 335 11.27 -17.89 17.07
CA PRO A 335 12.23 -18.70 16.32
C PRO A 335 12.69 -18.05 14.99
N GLY A 336 11.96 -17.05 14.49
CA GLY A 336 12.26 -16.41 13.21
C GLY A 336 12.04 -14.88 13.20
N MET A 337 12.74 -14.21 12.30
CA MET A 337 12.53 -12.77 12.05
C MET A 337 11.12 -12.48 11.52
N THR A 338 10.55 -13.40 10.77
CA THR A 338 9.21 -13.30 10.19
C THR A 338 8.13 -13.26 11.26
N ASP A 339 8.16 -14.22 12.21
CA ASP A 339 7.19 -14.26 13.31
C ASP A 339 7.31 -13.04 14.22
N ARG A 340 8.55 -12.58 14.46
CA ARG A 340 8.79 -11.34 15.20
C ARG A 340 8.13 -10.15 14.50
N ARG A 341 8.34 -9.95 13.20
CA ARG A 341 7.73 -8.87 12.42
C ARG A 341 6.20 -8.95 12.42
N ARG A 342 5.63 -10.16 12.30
CA ARG A 342 4.18 -10.37 12.39
C ARG A 342 3.63 -9.91 13.75
N ILE A 343 4.21 -10.38 14.84
CA ILE A 343 3.75 -10.04 16.20
C ILE A 343 3.91 -8.53 16.46
N GLU A 344 5.03 -7.93 16.10
CA GLU A 344 5.24 -6.49 16.21
C GLU A 344 4.21 -5.70 15.39
N TRP A 345 3.92 -6.14 14.17
CA TRP A 345 2.93 -5.52 13.30
C TRP A 345 1.51 -5.61 13.88
N PHE A 346 1.07 -6.80 14.29
CA PHE A 346 -0.26 -6.98 14.90
C PHE A 346 -0.39 -6.23 16.23
N THR A 347 0.66 -6.22 17.05
CA THR A 347 0.70 -5.42 18.29
C THR A 347 0.50 -3.94 17.99
N ARG A 348 1.16 -3.41 16.97
CA ARG A 348 0.97 -2.02 16.53
C ARG A 348 -0.47 -1.78 16.05
N GLN A 349 -1.05 -2.69 15.25
CA GLN A 349 -2.45 -2.55 14.82
C GLN A 349 -3.43 -2.54 16.01
N MET A 350 -3.23 -3.40 17.00
CA MET A 350 -4.05 -3.38 18.22
C MET A 350 -3.91 -2.06 18.99
N ILE A 351 -2.68 -1.57 19.16
CA ILE A 351 -2.44 -0.28 19.82
C ILE A 351 -3.14 0.85 19.07
N ASP A 352 -3.00 0.92 17.74
CA ASP A 352 -3.62 1.96 16.93
C ASP A 352 -5.15 1.87 16.96
N MET A 353 -5.73 0.68 16.93
CA MET A 353 -7.17 0.46 17.05
C MET A 353 -7.72 0.94 18.40
N MET A 354 -6.97 0.73 19.48
CA MET A 354 -7.36 1.12 20.84
C MET A 354 -7.10 2.59 21.19
N ALA A 355 -6.60 3.39 20.23
CA ALA A 355 -6.34 4.79 20.48
C ALA A 355 -7.63 5.54 20.87
N PRO A 356 -7.62 6.34 21.96
CA PRO A 356 -8.82 7.04 22.44
C PRO A 356 -9.36 8.05 21.44
N THR A 357 -8.57 8.47 20.48
CA THR A 357 -9.01 9.29 19.35
C THR A 357 -10.01 8.60 18.42
N ASN A 358 -10.05 7.26 18.43
CA ASN A 358 -10.93 6.47 17.55
C ASN A 358 -12.35 6.29 18.08
N PHE A 359 -12.64 6.80 19.28
CA PHE A 359 -13.95 6.65 19.94
C PHE A 359 -14.57 8.02 20.22
N LEU A 360 -15.84 8.19 19.82
CA LEU A 360 -16.56 9.45 19.97
C LEU A 360 -16.52 9.98 21.41
N ALA A 361 -16.76 9.13 22.41
CA ALA A 361 -16.82 9.53 23.82
C ALA A 361 -15.49 10.02 24.39
N THR A 362 -14.37 9.68 23.76
CA THR A 362 -13.02 10.01 24.24
C THR A 362 -12.25 10.91 23.27
N ASN A 363 -12.84 11.30 22.13
CA ASN A 363 -12.23 12.22 21.18
C ASN A 363 -12.69 13.66 21.39
N PRO A 364 -11.82 14.56 21.91
CA PRO A 364 -12.22 15.94 22.17
C PRO A 364 -12.61 16.71 20.91
N ASP A 365 -11.93 16.51 19.77
CA ASP A 365 -12.27 17.18 18.50
C ASP A 365 -13.70 16.82 18.07
N ALA A 366 -14.07 15.53 18.18
CA ALA A 366 -15.39 15.05 17.82
C ALA A 366 -16.48 15.59 18.76
N LEU A 367 -16.23 15.62 20.06
CA LEU A 367 -17.17 16.15 21.05
C LEU A 367 -17.34 17.66 20.90
N GLU A 368 -16.27 18.43 20.75
CA GLU A 368 -16.35 19.89 20.51
C GLU A 368 -17.12 20.18 19.23
N LYS A 369 -16.87 19.44 18.14
CA LYS A 369 -17.57 19.59 16.87
C LYS A 369 -19.06 19.25 16.99
N ALA A 370 -19.39 18.15 17.67
CA ALA A 370 -20.78 17.74 17.89
C ALA A 370 -21.54 18.80 18.69
N LEU A 371 -20.96 19.34 19.75
CA LEU A 371 -21.56 20.42 20.53
C LEU A 371 -21.73 21.69 19.71
N ALA A 372 -20.72 22.11 18.96
CA ALA A 372 -20.75 23.32 18.15
C ALA A 372 -21.75 23.26 16.99
N THR A 373 -22.13 22.05 16.55
CA THR A 373 -23.06 21.81 15.42
C THR A 373 -24.40 21.25 15.87
N GLU A 374 -24.70 21.25 17.17
CA GLU A 374 -25.95 20.69 17.72
C GLU A 374 -26.21 19.24 17.23
N GLY A 375 -25.14 18.45 17.09
CA GLY A 375 -25.20 17.06 16.64
C GLY A 375 -25.19 16.85 15.13
N GLU A 376 -25.30 17.89 14.31
CA GLU A 376 -25.33 17.78 12.83
C GLU A 376 -24.05 17.12 12.28
N SER A 377 -22.89 17.33 12.89
CA SER A 377 -21.65 16.67 12.48
C SER A 377 -21.73 15.14 12.57
N LEU A 378 -22.44 14.62 13.58
CA LEU A 378 -22.61 13.18 13.78
C LEU A 378 -23.58 12.58 12.73
N VAL A 379 -24.64 13.31 12.40
CA VAL A 379 -25.57 12.89 11.34
C VAL A 379 -24.86 12.79 10.01
N ARG A 380 -24.12 13.84 9.62
CA ARG A 380 -23.30 13.81 8.41
C ARG A 380 -22.22 12.72 8.45
N GLY A 381 -21.66 12.48 9.62
CA GLY A 381 -20.71 11.39 9.82
C GLY A 381 -21.34 10.01 9.54
N LEU A 382 -22.57 9.80 10.02
CA LEU A 382 -23.33 8.59 9.74
C LEU A 382 -23.73 8.48 8.24
N GLU A 383 -24.10 9.60 7.61
CA GLU A 383 -24.35 9.65 6.15
C GLU A 383 -23.10 9.23 5.36
N ASN A 384 -21.94 9.73 5.74
CA ASN A 384 -20.68 9.35 5.11
C ASN A 384 -20.38 7.85 5.29
N LEU A 385 -20.60 7.31 6.51
CA LEU A 385 -20.41 5.89 6.80
C LEU A 385 -21.35 5.02 5.96
N VAL A 386 -22.63 5.34 5.92
CA VAL A 386 -23.64 4.62 5.12
C VAL A 386 -23.25 4.62 3.66
N ARG A 387 -22.90 5.78 3.10
CA ARG A 387 -22.44 5.92 1.73
C ARG A 387 -21.22 5.03 1.45
N ASP A 388 -20.23 5.03 2.32
CA ASP A 388 -19.00 4.26 2.12
C ASP A 388 -19.29 2.75 2.15
N VAL A 389 -20.16 2.26 3.04
CA VAL A 389 -20.57 0.85 3.09
C VAL A 389 -21.41 0.46 1.87
N GLU A 390 -22.39 1.30 1.45
CA GLU A 390 -23.21 1.05 0.27
C GLU A 390 -22.36 0.99 -1.03
N GLN A 391 -21.40 1.89 -1.19
CA GLN A 391 -20.54 1.96 -2.37
C GLN A 391 -19.51 0.81 -2.46
N ASN A 392 -19.23 0.14 -1.36
CA ASN A 392 -18.26 -0.95 -1.30
C ASN A 392 -18.92 -2.32 -1.01
N SER A 393 -20.17 -2.50 -1.42
CA SER A 393 -20.91 -3.78 -1.34
C SER A 393 -20.96 -4.38 0.07
N GLY A 394 -21.12 -3.53 1.08
CA GLY A 394 -21.17 -3.93 2.49
C GLY A 394 -19.83 -3.93 3.21
N GLU A 395 -18.70 -3.73 2.50
CA GLU A 395 -17.39 -3.59 3.10
C GLU A 395 -17.16 -2.16 3.62
N LEU A 396 -16.59 -2.05 4.83
CA LEU A 396 -16.20 -0.76 5.39
C LEU A 396 -14.82 -0.34 4.85
N ILE A 397 -14.84 0.43 3.78
CA ILE A 397 -13.66 1.06 3.18
C ILE A 397 -13.88 2.58 3.23
N VAL A 398 -13.05 3.26 4.00
CA VAL A 398 -13.18 4.71 4.19
C VAL A 398 -12.84 5.46 2.91
N SER A 399 -13.71 6.35 2.47
CA SER A 399 -13.45 7.23 1.34
C SER A 399 -12.34 8.23 1.67
N LEU A 400 -11.22 8.16 0.95
CA LEU A 400 -10.04 9.00 1.14
C LEU A 400 -10.12 10.32 0.40
N ALA A 401 -10.91 10.38 -0.67
CA ALA A 401 -11.09 11.58 -1.50
C ALA A 401 -12.54 11.70 -1.98
N ASP A 402 -12.92 12.92 -2.33
CA ASP A 402 -14.17 13.19 -3.02
C ASP A 402 -14.15 12.54 -4.41
N ARG A 403 -14.99 11.53 -4.59
CA ARG A 403 -15.08 10.75 -5.84
C ARG A 403 -15.69 11.52 -6.99
N GLU A 404 -16.41 12.60 -6.72
CA GLU A 404 -17.06 13.41 -7.75
C GLU A 404 -16.19 14.58 -8.24
N ALA A 405 -15.13 14.88 -7.49
CA ALA A 405 -14.22 15.96 -7.84
C ALA A 405 -13.34 15.67 -9.07
N PHE A 406 -13.21 14.39 -9.45
CA PHE A 406 -12.33 13.97 -10.54
C PHE A 406 -13.03 13.09 -11.56
N ARG A 407 -12.68 13.34 -12.85
CA ARG A 407 -13.09 12.54 -13.99
C ARG A 407 -11.88 12.29 -14.88
N VAL A 408 -11.54 11.01 -15.01
CA VAL A 408 -10.42 10.58 -15.83
C VAL A 408 -10.67 10.93 -17.30
N GLY A 409 -9.69 11.55 -17.95
CA GLY A 409 -9.82 12.08 -19.32
C GLY A 409 -10.39 13.50 -19.41
N GLU A 410 -10.99 14.05 -18.33
CA GLU A 410 -11.54 15.41 -18.31
C GLU A 410 -10.69 16.39 -17.48
N ASN A 411 -10.38 16.04 -16.23
CA ASN A 411 -9.62 16.90 -15.33
C ASN A 411 -8.42 16.20 -14.64
N ILE A 412 -8.28 14.90 -14.84
CA ILE A 412 -7.08 14.11 -14.58
C ILE A 412 -6.89 13.11 -15.72
N GLY A 413 -5.64 12.66 -15.98
CA GLY A 413 -5.33 11.77 -17.09
C GLY A 413 -5.57 12.44 -18.45
N THR A 414 -5.17 13.70 -18.61
CA THR A 414 -5.57 14.55 -19.73
C THR A 414 -4.50 14.76 -20.80
N THR A 415 -3.34 14.14 -20.68
CA THR A 415 -2.30 14.25 -21.70
C THR A 415 -2.80 13.60 -22.99
N GLN A 416 -2.69 14.33 -24.09
CA GLN A 416 -3.24 13.92 -25.38
C GLN A 416 -2.46 12.75 -25.99
N GLY A 417 -3.18 11.81 -26.56
CA GLY A 417 -2.62 10.62 -27.20
C GLY A 417 -3.72 9.81 -27.90
N THR A 418 -3.32 8.68 -28.47
CA THR A 418 -4.21 7.74 -29.17
C THR A 418 -3.96 6.33 -28.68
N VAL A 419 -5.00 5.55 -28.49
CA VAL A 419 -4.90 4.10 -28.25
C VAL A 419 -4.53 3.43 -29.59
N VAL A 420 -3.28 3.00 -29.72
CA VAL A 420 -2.72 2.44 -30.97
C VAL A 420 -2.82 0.91 -31.06
N ALA A 421 -3.13 0.25 -29.94
CA ALA A 421 -3.48 -1.17 -29.90
C ALA A 421 -4.46 -1.45 -28.76
N ARG A 422 -5.31 -2.46 -28.94
CA ARG A 422 -6.23 -2.96 -27.92
C ARG A 422 -6.32 -4.48 -28.00
N THR A 423 -6.11 -5.13 -26.87
CA THR A 423 -6.23 -6.59 -26.71
C THR A 423 -7.20 -6.89 -25.55
N PRO A 424 -7.59 -8.11 -25.28
CA PRO A 424 -8.37 -8.42 -24.10
C PRO A 424 -7.68 -8.08 -22.77
N LEU A 425 -6.36 -7.92 -22.71
CA LEU A 425 -5.62 -7.69 -21.46
C LEU A 425 -5.15 -6.25 -21.28
N TYR A 426 -4.95 -5.51 -22.38
CA TYR A 426 -4.44 -4.14 -22.31
C TYR A 426 -4.87 -3.26 -23.49
N GLU A 427 -4.79 -1.94 -23.28
CA GLU A 427 -4.69 -0.92 -24.31
C GLU A 427 -3.26 -0.35 -24.32
N LEU A 428 -2.71 -0.08 -25.49
CA LEU A 428 -1.45 0.62 -25.68
C LEU A 428 -1.72 2.03 -26.15
N ILE A 429 -1.28 3.02 -25.38
CA ILE A 429 -1.47 4.45 -25.66
C ILE A 429 -0.16 5.03 -26.15
N GLN A 430 -0.13 5.62 -27.35
CA GLN A 430 0.95 6.50 -27.81
C GLN A 430 0.56 7.95 -27.53
N TYR A 431 1.41 8.68 -26.82
CA TYR A 431 1.16 10.08 -26.52
C TYR A 431 1.61 10.99 -27.67
N LYS A 432 0.80 12.03 -27.91
CA LYS A 432 1.05 13.00 -28.98
C LYS A 432 2.29 13.83 -28.65
N PRO A 433 3.25 13.95 -29.61
CA PRO A 433 4.45 14.75 -29.39
C PRO A 433 4.12 16.22 -29.19
N THR A 434 4.89 16.88 -28.33
CA THR A 434 4.83 18.34 -28.08
C THR A 434 6.03 19.09 -28.65
N THR A 435 6.96 18.36 -29.29
CA THR A 435 8.18 18.88 -29.92
C THR A 435 8.21 18.48 -31.40
N GLU A 436 8.85 19.27 -32.25
CA GLU A 436 9.00 19.00 -33.71
C GLU A 436 9.90 17.79 -33.99
N SER A 437 10.84 17.53 -33.10
CA SER A 437 11.73 16.36 -33.17
C SER A 437 11.72 15.60 -31.86
N VAL A 438 11.90 14.28 -31.95
CA VAL A 438 11.90 13.36 -30.83
C VAL A 438 13.13 12.47 -30.87
N HIS A 439 13.46 11.88 -29.74
CA HIS A 439 14.50 10.85 -29.67
C HIS A 439 14.15 9.65 -30.57
N GLU A 440 15.15 9.10 -31.22
CA GLU A 440 15.02 7.99 -32.17
C GLU A 440 14.45 6.73 -31.53
N ILE A 441 15.00 6.34 -30.37
CA ILE A 441 14.60 5.13 -29.66
C ILE A 441 13.37 5.42 -28.78
N PRO A 442 12.22 4.76 -29.03
CA PRO A 442 10.99 4.99 -28.28
C PRO A 442 11.09 4.52 -26.83
N LEU A 443 10.23 5.07 -25.99
CA LEU A 443 10.10 4.73 -24.57
C LEU A 443 8.74 4.08 -24.30
N VAL A 444 8.75 2.93 -23.63
CA VAL A 444 7.53 2.24 -23.17
C VAL A 444 7.50 2.20 -21.67
N ILE A 445 6.36 2.57 -21.09
CA ILE A 445 6.10 2.42 -19.64
C ILE A 445 5.07 1.31 -19.42
N PHE A 446 5.43 0.36 -18.57
CA PHE A 446 4.56 -0.65 -18.00
C PHE A 446 4.18 -0.23 -16.56
N PRO A 447 3.00 0.37 -16.36
CA PRO A 447 2.52 0.73 -15.03
C PRO A 447 2.08 -0.51 -14.25
N PRO A 448 1.97 -0.44 -12.92
CA PRO A 448 1.41 -1.53 -12.13
C PRO A 448 -0.04 -1.80 -12.55
N TRP A 449 -0.41 -3.07 -12.60
CA TRP A 449 -1.79 -3.51 -12.89
C TRP A 449 -2.68 -3.61 -11.66
N ILE A 450 -2.13 -3.32 -10.48
CA ILE A 450 -2.85 -3.29 -9.21
C ILE A 450 -3.69 -2.02 -9.04
N ASN A 451 -3.28 -0.97 -9.75
CA ASN A 451 -3.97 0.32 -9.87
C ASN A 451 -3.85 0.84 -11.31
N LYS A 452 -4.55 1.92 -11.61
CA LYS A 452 -4.61 2.46 -12.95
C LYS A 452 -3.42 3.36 -13.29
N PHE A 453 -3.01 3.35 -14.56
CA PHE A 453 -1.82 4.04 -15.06
C PHE A 453 -1.80 5.56 -14.86
N TYR A 454 -2.97 6.20 -14.70
CA TYR A 454 -3.06 7.66 -14.63
C TYR A 454 -2.46 8.30 -13.37
N ILE A 455 -1.93 7.48 -12.44
CA ILE A 455 -1.01 7.99 -11.40
C ILE A 455 0.15 8.77 -12.04
N LEU A 456 0.58 8.35 -13.23
CA LEU A 456 1.64 9.00 -14.00
C LEU A 456 1.16 10.25 -14.75
N ASP A 457 -0.17 10.53 -14.77
CA ASP A 457 -0.81 11.64 -15.48
C ASP A 457 -1.95 12.27 -14.65
N LEU A 458 -1.72 12.62 -13.38
CA LEU A 458 -2.75 13.16 -12.51
C LEU A 458 -3.29 14.51 -13.02
N LYS A 459 -2.45 15.52 -13.01
CA LYS A 459 -2.75 16.89 -13.52
C LYS A 459 -1.56 17.38 -14.32
N PRO A 460 -1.71 18.32 -15.24
CA PRO A 460 -0.60 18.78 -16.09
C PRO A 460 0.67 19.16 -15.32
N GLN A 461 0.54 19.74 -14.12
CA GLN A 461 1.67 20.08 -13.27
C GLN A 461 2.25 18.91 -12.45
N ASN A 462 1.57 17.76 -12.42
CA ASN A 462 1.98 16.54 -11.72
C ASN A 462 2.18 15.37 -12.69
N SER A 463 2.07 15.56 -13.98
CA SER A 463 2.15 14.52 -14.99
C SER A 463 3.61 14.22 -15.33
N LEU A 464 4.04 12.98 -15.03
CA LEU A 464 5.30 12.45 -15.52
C LEU A 464 5.21 12.14 -17.02
N ILE A 465 4.07 11.65 -17.48
CA ILE A 465 3.78 11.37 -18.89
C ILE A 465 3.97 12.64 -19.73
N LYS A 466 3.26 13.72 -19.39
CA LYS A 466 3.40 15.00 -20.08
C LYS A 466 4.85 15.50 -20.05
N TRP A 467 5.50 15.42 -18.88
CA TRP A 467 6.88 15.86 -18.75
C TRP A 467 7.85 15.08 -19.66
N ILE A 468 7.68 13.75 -19.78
CA ILE A 468 8.50 12.91 -20.68
C ILE A 468 8.29 13.33 -22.13
N VAL A 469 7.04 13.51 -22.56
CA VAL A 469 6.69 13.97 -23.91
C VAL A 469 7.29 15.35 -24.19
N ASP A 470 7.24 16.28 -23.22
CA ASP A 470 7.85 17.60 -23.31
C ASP A 470 9.40 17.55 -23.38
N GLN A 471 10.04 16.42 -23.02
CA GLN A 471 11.47 16.20 -23.21
C GLN A 471 11.81 15.59 -24.60
N GLY A 472 10.82 15.42 -25.48
CA GLY A 472 11.02 14.93 -26.84
C GLY A 472 11.13 13.41 -26.94
N TYR A 473 10.44 12.65 -26.11
CA TYR A 473 10.37 11.19 -26.25
C TYR A 473 9.07 10.76 -26.94
N THR A 474 9.20 9.83 -27.91
CA THR A 474 8.04 9.04 -28.38
C THR A 474 7.65 8.09 -27.25
N LEU A 475 6.55 8.39 -26.55
CA LEU A 475 6.14 7.68 -25.34
C LEU A 475 4.93 6.79 -25.59
N PHE A 476 5.05 5.54 -25.16
CA PHE A 476 3.97 4.57 -25.08
C PHE A 476 3.71 4.19 -23.62
N VAL A 477 2.45 4.02 -23.27
CA VAL A 477 2.04 3.57 -21.92
C VAL A 477 0.96 2.50 -22.04
N VAL A 478 1.11 1.44 -21.28
CA VAL A 478 0.12 0.36 -21.18
C VAL A 478 -1.00 0.75 -20.22
N ALA A 479 -2.24 0.64 -20.64
CA ALA A 479 -3.42 0.71 -19.78
C ALA A 479 -4.00 -0.69 -19.61
N TRP A 480 -3.85 -1.27 -18.43
CA TRP A 480 -4.28 -2.64 -18.16
C TRP A 480 -5.81 -2.72 -18.03
N LYS A 481 -6.37 -3.82 -18.54
CA LYS A 481 -7.75 -4.22 -18.31
C LYS A 481 -8.00 -4.46 -16.83
N ASN A 482 -9.17 -4.06 -16.30
CA ASN A 482 -9.61 -4.51 -15.00
C ASN A 482 -10.19 -5.92 -15.11
N PRO A 483 -9.54 -6.97 -14.55
CA PRO A 483 -10.00 -8.35 -14.73
C PRO A 483 -11.35 -8.60 -14.04
N ASP A 484 -12.24 -9.28 -14.75
CA ASP A 484 -13.44 -9.90 -14.20
C ASP A 484 -13.19 -11.40 -13.89
N PRO A 485 -14.14 -12.14 -13.29
CA PRO A 485 -13.95 -13.56 -12.96
C PRO A 485 -13.55 -14.46 -14.15
N GLY A 486 -13.86 -14.05 -15.38
CA GLY A 486 -13.47 -14.79 -16.60
C GLY A 486 -11.96 -14.82 -16.85
N TYR A 487 -11.19 -13.98 -16.16
CA TYR A 487 -9.72 -13.94 -16.24
C TYR A 487 -9.03 -14.84 -15.22
N GLY A 488 -9.75 -15.68 -14.47
CA GLY A 488 -9.21 -16.49 -13.36
C GLY A 488 -7.99 -17.32 -13.74
N ASP A 489 -7.94 -17.86 -14.95
CA ASP A 489 -6.85 -18.67 -15.49
C ASP A 489 -5.70 -17.86 -16.11
N THR A 490 -5.78 -16.54 -16.14
CA THR A 490 -4.72 -15.66 -16.62
C THR A 490 -3.55 -15.66 -15.63
N GLY A 491 -2.39 -16.19 -16.04
CA GLY A 491 -1.17 -16.32 -15.23
C GLY A 491 -0.12 -15.28 -15.55
N MET A 492 1.04 -15.38 -14.86
CA MET A 492 2.20 -14.53 -15.11
C MET A 492 2.71 -14.62 -16.57
N GLU A 493 2.58 -15.79 -17.19
CA GLU A 493 2.96 -15.99 -18.59
C GLU A 493 2.17 -15.13 -19.57
N ASN A 494 0.88 -14.87 -19.28
CA ASN A 494 0.04 -14.01 -20.12
C ASN A 494 0.50 -12.54 -20.04
N TYR A 495 0.89 -12.08 -18.83
CA TYR A 495 1.44 -10.74 -18.68
C TYR A 495 2.81 -10.59 -19.36
N VAL A 496 3.72 -11.56 -19.21
CA VAL A 496 5.01 -11.53 -19.93
C VAL A 496 4.81 -11.59 -21.44
N SER A 497 3.84 -12.39 -21.93
CA SER A 497 3.47 -12.40 -23.36
C SER A 497 2.97 -11.04 -23.82
N ALA A 498 2.13 -10.36 -23.01
CA ALA A 498 1.68 -9.00 -23.31
C ALA A 498 2.84 -7.99 -23.34
N TYR A 499 3.87 -8.13 -22.48
CA TYR A 499 5.08 -7.29 -22.56
C TYR A 499 5.80 -7.46 -23.89
N LEU A 500 5.99 -8.71 -24.34
CA LEU A 500 6.63 -8.99 -25.61
C LEU A 500 5.81 -8.44 -26.79
N GLU A 501 4.49 -8.65 -26.77
CA GLU A 501 3.57 -8.14 -27.81
C GLU A 501 3.56 -6.60 -27.87
N VAL A 502 3.56 -5.93 -26.72
CA VAL A 502 3.69 -4.46 -26.64
C VAL A 502 5.02 -4.00 -27.24
N MET A 503 6.13 -4.68 -26.91
CA MET A 503 7.45 -4.34 -27.44
C MET A 503 7.48 -4.52 -28.96
N ASP A 504 6.97 -5.65 -29.49
CA ASP A 504 6.84 -5.87 -30.93
C ASP A 504 6.03 -4.77 -31.62
N ARG A 505 4.87 -4.44 -31.03
CA ARG A 505 3.98 -3.41 -31.56
C ARG A 505 4.63 -2.03 -31.61
N VAL A 506 5.39 -1.67 -30.57
CA VAL A 506 6.10 -0.37 -30.50
C VAL A 506 7.23 -0.32 -31.57
N LEU A 507 7.99 -1.39 -31.71
CA LEU A 507 9.04 -1.47 -32.72
C LEU A 507 8.46 -1.33 -34.13
N ASP A 508 7.34 -2.02 -34.41
CA ASP A 508 6.63 -1.92 -35.70
C ASP A 508 6.10 -0.50 -35.95
N LEU A 509 5.46 0.14 -34.96
CA LEU A 509 4.90 1.49 -35.10
C LEU A 509 5.95 2.57 -35.29
N THR A 510 7.16 2.35 -34.80
CA THR A 510 8.23 3.35 -34.83
C THR A 510 9.32 3.04 -35.90
N ASP A 511 9.23 1.90 -36.59
CA ASP A 511 10.25 1.36 -37.47
C ASP A 511 11.64 1.34 -36.81
N GLN A 512 11.67 0.93 -35.55
CA GLN A 512 12.88 0.83 -34.74
C GLN A 512 13.21 -0.62 -34.41
N LYS A 513 14.49 -0.89 -34.15
CA LYS A 513 14.96 -2.21 -33.71
C LYS A 513 15.16 -2.31 -32.20
N LYS A 514 15.19 -1.19 -31.53
CA LYS A 514 15.47 -1.06 -30.13
C LYS A 514 14.42 -0.16 -29.47
N LEU A 515 14.15 -0.41 -28.19
CA LEU A 515 13.30 0.42 -27.36
C LEU A 515 13.86 0.54 -25.96
N ASN A 516 13.51 1.61 -25.27
CA ASN A 516 13.75 1.77 -23.84
C ASN A 516 12.47 1.42 -23.08
N VAL A 517 12.62 0.80 -21.90
CA VAL A 517 11.48 0.32 -21.13
C VAL A 517 11.52 0.83 -19.69
N VAL A 518 10.34 1.06 -19.13
CA VAL A 518 10.16 1.42 -17.71
C VAL A 518 9.17 0.43 -17.09
N GLY A 519 9.51 -0.16 -15.95
CA GLY A 519 8.61 -0.93 -15.13
C GLY A 519 8.39 -0.27 -13.78
N TYR A 520 7.13 -0.11 -13.38
CA TYR A 520 6.79 0.51 -12.11
C TYR A 520 6.21 -0.52 -11.13
N CYS A 521 6.81 -0.62 -9.93
CA CYS A 521 6.37 -1.51 -8.85
C CYS A 521 6.28 -2.99 -9.32
N ILE A 522 5.15 -3.65 -9.17
CA ILE A 522 4.90 -5.03 -9.59
C ILE A 522 5.16 -5.24 -11.10
N ALA A 523 4.88 -4.23 -11.92
CA ALA A 523 5.19 -4.28 -13.34
C ALA A 523 6.71 -4.23 -13.62
N GLY A 524 7.50 -3.64 -12.72
CA GLY A 524 8.96 -3.70 -12.78
C GLY A 524 9.49 -5.11 -12.48
N THR A 525 8.89 -5.84 -11.56
CA THR A 525 9.22 -7.25 -11.30
C THR A 525 8.97 -8.11 -12.53
N THR A 526 7.81 -7.92 -13.18
CA THR A 526 7.49 -8.63 -14.44
C THR A 526 8.40 -8.21 -15.58
N LEU A 527 8.78 -6.92 -15.65
CA LEU A 527 9.78 -6.46 -16.61
C LEU A 527 11.13 -7.18 -16.40
N ALA A 528 11.57 -7.34 -15.15
CA ALA A 528 12.81 -8.06 -14.87
C ALA A 528 12.74 -9.54 -15.31
N LEU A 529 11.61 -10.23 -15.09
CA LEU A 529 11.36 -11.57 -15.63
C LEU A 529 11.39 -11.58 -17.16
N THR A 530 10.77 -10.59 -17.81
CA THR A 530 10.76 -10.45 -19.27
C THR A 530 12.18 -10.25 -19.82
N LEU A 531 13.00 -9.42 -19.15
CA LEU A 531 14.39 -9.18 -19.55
C LEU A 531 15.27 -10.44 -19.41
N SER A 532 15.07 -11.22 -18.36
CA SER A 532 15.73 -12.53 -18.19
C SER A 532 15.32 -13.48 -19.31
N LEU A 533 14.02 -13.54 -19.66
CA LEU A 533 13.52 -14.35 -20.78
C LEU A 533 14.13 -13.93 -22.13
N LEU A 534 14.17 -12.62 -22.42
CA LEU A 534 14.78 -12.07 -23.63
C LEU A 534 16.26 -12.43 -23.71
N LYS A 535 16.99 -12.35 -22.59
CA LYS A 535 18.39 -12.75 -22.51
C LYS A 535 18.58 -14.22 -22.88
N GLN A 536 17.79 -15.14 -22.31
CA GLN A 536 17.86 -16.57 -22.63
C GLN A 536 17.48 -16.88 -24.09
N ARG A 537 16.62 -16.06 -24.71
CA ARG A 537 16.25 -16.16 -26.12
C ARG A 537 17.25 -15.52 -27.05
N GLY A 538 18.27 -14.82 -26.54
CA GLY A 538 19.22 -14.07 -27.37
C GLY A 538 18.59 -12.86 -28.07
N ASP A 539 17.51 -12.33 -27.48
CA ASP A 539 16.76 -11.19 -28.01
C ASP A 539 17.27 -9.90 -27.38
N ASP A 540 17.79 -9.00 -28.17
CA ASP A 540 18.47 -7.77 -27.73
C ASP A 540 17.66 -6.49 -28.01
N ARG A 541 16.32 -6.61 -28.24
CA ARG A 541 15.44 -5.50 -28.58
C ARG A 541 15.41 -4.39 -27.52
N VAL A 542 15.64 -4.70 -26.23
CA VAL A 542 15.66 -3.71 -25.16
C VAL A 542 17.02 -3.05 -25.06
N ASN A 543 17.07 -1.74 -25.24
CA ASN A 543 18.28 -0.91 -25.21
C ASN A 543 18.65 -0.48 -23.79
N SER A 544 17.67 -0.10 -22.98
CA SER A 544 17.85 0.19 -21.55
C SER A 544 16.56 -0.03 -20.76
N ALA A 545 16.68 -0.30 -19.48
CA ALA A 545 15.54 -0.48 -18.56
C ALA A 545 15.58 0.51 -17.38
N THR A 546 14.41 0.99 -16.98
CA THR A 546 14.23 1.77 -15.76
C THR A 546 13.27 1.05 -14.82
N PHE A 547 13.59 1.03 -13.54
CA PHE A 547 12.75 0.44 -12.50
C PHE A 547 12.32 1.50 -11.50
N PHE A 548 11.01 1.75 -11.35
CA PHE A 548 10.47 2.63 -10.33
C PHE A 548 9.96 1.80 -9.16
N THR A 549 10.49 2.02 -7.96
CA THR A 549 10.05 1.38 -6.70
C THR A 549 9.73 -0.12 -6.88
N THR A 550 10.66 -0.86 -7.46
CA THR A 550 10.49 -2.27 -7.84
C THR A 550 11.23 -3.19 -6.90
N LEU A 551 10.60 -4.30 -6.53
CA LEU A 551 11.24 -5.42 -5.84
C LEU A 551 11.49 -6.55 -6.84
N THR A 552 12.71 -7.09 -6.82
CA THR A 552 13.10 -8.34 -7.52
C THR A 552 13.75 -9.34 -6.57
N ASP A 553 14.13 -8.88 -5.38
CA ASP A 553 14.52 -9.70 -4.23
C ASP A 553 13.49 -9.49 -3.11
N PHE A 554 12.84 -10.58 -2.72
CA PHE A 554 11.77 -10.61 -1.74
C PHE A 554 12.22 -11.20 -0.38
N ALA A 555 13.51 -11.15 -0.07
CA ALA A 555 14.05 -11.76 1.15
C ALA A 555 13.51 -11.12 2.43
N GLU A 556 13.23 -9.80 2.43
CA GLU A 556 12.82 -9.08 3.63
C GLU A 556 11.47 -8.36 3.53
N GLN A 557 11.10 -7.75 2.42
CA GLN A 557 9.82 -7.12 2.07
C GLN A 557 9.17 -6.21 3.13
N GLY A 558 9.94 -5.72 4.11
CA GLY A 558 9.45 -4.79 5.12
C GLY A 558 8.20 -5.26 5.88
N GLU A 559 7.20 -4.40 6.01
CA GLU A 559 5.95 -4.67 6.73
C GLU A 559 5.03 -5.65 5.99
N PHE A 560 5.17 -5.77 4.67
CA PHE A 560 4.36 -6.68 3.87
C PHE A 560 4.61 -8.16 4.22
N THR A 561 5.77 -8.47 4.80
CA THR A 561 6.11 -9.82 5.31
C THR A 561 5.03 -10.38 6.26
N ALA A 562 4.31 -9.53 7.00
CA ALA A 562 3.25 -9.95 7.90
C ALA A 562 2.07 -10.64 7.18
N TYR A 563 1.87 -10.33 5.90
CA TYR A 563 0.79 -10.87 5.05
C TYR A 563 1.24 -12.03 4.16
N LEU A 564 2.54 -12.33 4.11
CA LEU A 564 3.07 -13.36 3.21
C LEU A 564 3.24 -14.74 3.87
N GLN A 565 2.44 -15.02 4.88
CA GLN A 565 2.48 -16.32 5.54
C GLN A 565 1.54 -17.31 4.85
N ASP A 566 1.79 -18.60 5.05
CA ASP A 566 1.05 -19.68 4.38
C ASP A 566 -0.45 -19.62 4.66
N ASP A 567 -0.86 -19.27 5.87
CA ASP A 567 -2.25 -19.12 6.27
C ASP A 567 -2.97 -18.04 5.42
N PHE A 568 -2.35 -16.86 5.31
CA PHE A 568 -2.93 -15.75 4.55
C PHE A 568 -2.89 -15.99 3.04
N VAL A 569 -1.77 -16.48 2.51
CA VAL A 569 -1.63 -16.75 1.06
C VAL A 569 -2.54 -17.91 0.65
N SER A 570 -2.72 -18.94 1.49
CA SER A 570 -3.70 -20.01 1.24
C SER A 570 -5.14 -19.50 1.27
N GLY A 571 -5.46 -18.54 2.16
CA GLY A 571 -6.76 -17.87 2.15
C GLY A 571 -7.00 -17.08 0.86
N ILE A 572 -5.96 -16.39 0.32
CA ILE A 572 -6.04 -15.72 -0.99
C ILE A 572 -6.23 -16.73 -2.11
N GLU A 573 -5.53 -17.86 -2.08
CA GLU A 573 -5.64 -18.93 -3.08
C GLU A 573 -7.05 -19.54 -3.09
N GLU A 574 -7.62 -19.80 -1.91
CA GLU A 574 -9.00 -20.25 -1.78
C GLU A 574 -9.99 -19.20 -2.32
N GLU A 575 -9.83 -17.94 -1.94
CA GLU A 575 -10.67 -16.84 -2.42
C GLU A 575 -10.59 -16.68 -3.93
N ALA A 576 -9.36 -16.67 -4.48
CA ALA A 576 -9.11 -16.56 -5.91
C ALA A 576 -9.70 -17.75 -6.70
N SER A 577 -9.60 -18.96 -6.16
CA SER A 577 -10.20 -20.15 -6.77
C SER A 577 -11.72 -20.09 -6.79
N ARG A 578 -12.33 -19.48 -5.77
CA ARG A 578 -13.79 -19.34 -5.65
C ARG A 578 -14.35 -18.22 -6.53
N THR A 579 -13.63 -17.10 -6.66
CA THR A 579 -14.10 -15.88 -7.31
C THR A 579 -13.50 -15.65 -8.69
N GLY A 580 -12.42 -16.35 -9.05
CA GLY A 580 -11.61 -16.12 -10.24
C GLY A 580 -10.65 -14.92 -10.15
N VAL A 581 -10.80 -14.05 -9.15
CA VAL A 581 -9.98 -12.84 -8.99
C VAL A 581 -9.62 -12.58 -7.53
N LEU A 582 -8.50 -11.93 -7.31
CA LEU A 582 -8.19 -11.25 -6.06
C LEU A 582 -8.77 -9.82 -6.15
N SER A 583 -9.77 -9.53 -5.30
CA SER A 583 -10.53 -8.29 -5.42
C SER A 583 -9.73 -7.04 -5.06
N ALA A 584 -10.02 -5.94 -5.75
CA ALA A 584 -9.46 -4.62 -5.45
C ALA A 584 -9.79 -4.15 -4.03
N GLN A 585 -10.98 -4.47 -3.51
CA GLN A 585 -11.39 -4.12 -2.15
C GLN A 585 -10.49 -4.78 -1.11
N LEU A 586 -10.19 -6.08 -1.27
CA LEU A 586 -9.31 -6.81 -0.37
C LEU A 586 -7.89 -6.22 -0.37
N MET A 587 -7.35 -5.94 -1.56
CA MET A 587 -6.05 -5.30 -1.70
C MET A 587 -6.02 -3.90 -1.09
N THR A 588 -7.02 -3.06 -1.38
CA THR A 588 -7.14 -1.71 -0.81
C THR A 588 -7.18 -1.77 0.72
N ARG A 589 -7.94 -2.70 1.30
CA ARG A 589 -7.98 -2.91 2.74
C ARG A 589 -6.58 -3.28 3.28
N THR A 590 -5.91 -4.27 2.68
CA THR A 590 -4.59 -4.73 3.10
C THR A 590 -3.55 -3.60 3.04
N PHE A 591 -3.47 -2.87 1.93
CA PHE A 591 -2.53 -1.74 1.79
C PHE A 591 -2.86 -0.56 2.72
N SER A 592 -4.14 -0.30 2.99
CA SER A 592 -4.55 0.76 3.91
C SER A 592 -4.11 0.46 5.34
N PHE A 593 -4.14 -0.80 5.78
CA PHE A 593 -3.67 -1.19 7.11
C PHE A 593 -2.15 -1.13 7.29
N LEU A 594 -1.35 -1.13 6.21
CA LEU A 594 0.08 -0.85 6.32
C LEU A 594 0.35 0.59 6.84
N ARG A 595 -0.60 1.51 6.61
CA ARG A 595 -0.56 2.90 7.07
C ARG A 595 -1.89 3.27 7.76
N ALA A 596 -2.34 2.44 8.70
CA ALA A 596 -3.68 2.50 9.29
C ALA A 596 -4.06 3.89 9.84
N ASN A 597 -3.13 4.60 10.50
CA ASN A 597 -3.41 5.94 11.01
C ASN A 597 -3.66 6.97 9.91
N ASP A 598 -2.97 6.87 8.78
CA ASP A 598 -3.06 7.81 7.67
C ASP A 598 -4.21 7.49 6.70
N LEU A 599 -4.51 6.19 6.51
CA LEU A 599 -5.43 5.72 5.48
C LEU A 599 -6.73 5.10 6.03
N VAL A 600 -6.81 4.80 7.34
CA VAL A 600 -8.00 4.25 7.98
C VAL A 600 -8.48 5.15 9.10
N TRP A 601 -7.76 5.23 10.23
CA TRP A 601 -8.24 5.88 11.45
C TRP A 601 -8.41 7.38 11.30
N GLY A 602 -7.42 8.09 10.77
CA GLY A 602 -7.50 9.54 10.58
C GLY A 602 -8.63 9.96 9.62
N PRO A 603 -8.74 9.37 8.42
CA PRO A 603 -9.88 9.58 7.52
C PRO A 603 -11.24 9.24 8.15
N ALA A 604 -11.34 8.10 8.88
CA ALA A 604 -12.58 7.69 9.55
C ALA A 604 -13.02 8.71 10.60
N ILE A 605 -12.10 9.20 11.44
CA ILE A 605 -12.41 10.24 12.43
C ILE A 605 -12.96 11.49 11.72
N ARG A 606 -12.26 11.99 10.70
CA ARG A 606 -12.70 13.18 9.96
C ARG A 606 -14.07 12.98 9.29
N SER A 607 -14.23 11.86 8.60
CA SER A 607 -15.46 11.57 7.85
C SER A 607 -16.62 11.21 8.77
N TYR A 608 -16.42 10.26 9.69
CA TYR A 608 -17.53 9.64 10.43
C TYR A 608 -17.82 10.31 11.79
N MET A 609 -16.84 10.97 12.42
CA MET A 609 -17.04 11.64 13.70
C MET A 609 -17.16 13.15 13.56
N LEU A 610 -16.38 13.75 12.65
CA LEU A 610 -16.42 15.20 12.43
C LEU A 610 -17.41 15.59 11.33
N GLY A 611 -17.96 14.63 10.56
CA GLY A 611 -18.90 14.88 9.47
C GLY A 611 -18.29 15.70 8.33
N GLU A 612 -16.97 15.56 8.11
CA GLU A 612 -16.26 16.26 7.05
C GLU A 612 -16.40 15.53 5.71
N THR A 613 -16.53 16.29 4.64
CA THR A 613 -16.49 15.74 3.28
C THR A 613 -15.03 15.35 2.98
N PRO A 614 -14.77 14.17 2.36
CA PRO A 614 -13.45 13.81 1.90
C PRO A 614 -12.86 14.88 0.99
N PRO A 615 -11.55 15.17 1.08
CA PRO A 615 -10.93 16.24 0.31
C PRO A 615 -10.86 15.92 -1.19
N ALA A 616 -10.94 16.94 -2.05
CA ALA A 616 -10.67 16.82 -3.48
C ALA A 616 -9.15 16.69 -3.73
N PHE A 617 -8.59 15.52 -3.44
CA PHE A 617 -7.15 15.23 -3.55
C PHE A 617 -6.89 14.11 -4.56
N ASP A 618 -6.27 14.48 -5.69
CA ASP A 618 -6.06 13.64 -6.88
C ASP A 618 -5.33 12.32 -6.60
N LEU A 619 -4.29 12.34 -5.79
CA LEU A 619 -3.50 11.15 -5.46
C LEU A 619 -4.33 10.14 -4.62
N LEU A 620 -5.13 10.63 -3.66
CA LEU A 620 -6.00 9.77 -2.86
C LEU A 620 -7.21 9.28 -3.66
N PHE A 621 -7.70 10.06 -4.63
CA PHE A 621 -8.71 9.62 -5.59
C PHE A 621 -8.20 8.41 -6.39
N TRP A 622 -6.99 8.52 -6.97
CA TRP A 622 -6.36 7.41 -7.68
C TRP A 622 -6.14 6.19 -6.77
N ASN A 623 -5.70 6.40 -5.52
CA ASN A 623 -5.48 5.31 -4.57
C ASN A 623 -6.74 4.48 -4.28
N GLY A 624 -7.92 5.11 -4.35
CA GLY A 624 -9.22 4.46 -4.22
C GLY A 624 -9.77 3.84 -5.52
N ASP A 625 -9.06 3.95 -6.65
CA ASP A 625 -9.46 3.43 -7.97
C ASP A 625 -8.60 2.21 -8.35
N GLY A 626 -8.62 1.18 -7.50
CA GLY A 626 -7.87 -0.06 -7.69
C GLY A 626 -8.46 -0.97 -8.77
N THR A 627 -7.71 -2.01 -9.13
CA THR A 627 -8.13 -3.05 -10.08
C THR A 627 -8.07 -4.42 -9.41
N ASN A 628 -8.91 -5.34 -9.85
CA ASN A 628 -8.78 -6.75 -9.49
C ASN A 628 -7.51 -7.36 -10.08
N LEU A 629 -7.07 -8.49 -9.55
CA LEU A 629 -6.01 -9.30 -10.16
C LEU A 629 -6.58 -10.67 -10.58
N PRO A 630 -6.16 -11.24 -11.71
CA PRO A 630 -6.48 -12.61 -12.05
C PRO A 630 -6.01 -13.56 -10.95
N GLY A 631 -6.86 -14.51 -10.57
CA GLY A 631 -6.59 -15.39 -9.43
C GLY A 631 -5.29 -16.18 -9.57
N ARG A 632 -5.08 -16.82 -10.72
CA ARG A 632 -3.87 -17.58 -11.00
C ARG A 632 -2.60 -16.71 -10.95
N MET A 633 -2.61 -15.55 -11.60
CA MET A 633 -1.46 -14.64 -11.60
C MET A 633 -1.12 -14.17 -10.17
N ALA A 634 -2.13 -13.81 -9.37
CA ALA A 634 -1.93 -13.36 -8.00
C ALA A 634 -1.26 -14.45 -7.14
N VAL A 635 -1.70 -15.71 -7.27
CA VAL A 635 -1.12 -16.85 -6.54
C VAL A 635 0.31 -17.14 -7.01
N GLU A 636 0.54 -17.20 -8.32
CA GLU A 636 1.90 -17.39 -8.89
C GLU A 636 2.88 -16.33 -8.40
N TYR A 637 2.45 -15.06 -8.36
CA TYR A 637 3.26 -13.95 -7.86
C TYR A 637 3.54 -14.08 -6.35
N LEU A 638 2.49 -14.29 -5.54
CA LEU A 638 2.64 -14.35 -4.09
C LEU A 638 3.44 -15.58 -3.63
N ARG A 639 3.17 -16.77 -4.18
CA ARG A 639 3.89 -17.99 -3.83
C ARG A 639 5.31 -18.01 -4.39
N GLY A 640 5.44 -17.84 -5.71
CA GLY A 640 6.71 -18.04 -6.41
C GLY A 640 7.73 -16.93 -6.18
N LEU A 641 7.27 -15.68 -6.21
CA LEU A 641 8.16 -14.51 -6.07
C LEU A 641 8.22 -14.04 -4.61
N CYS A 642 7.07 -13.70 -4.01
CA CYS A 642 7.08 -13.08 -2.68
C CYS A 642 7.50 -14.05 -1.57
N GLN A 643 6.90 -15.24 -1.47
CA GLN A 643 7.22 -16.19 -0.40
C GLN A 643 8.51 -16.97 -0.65
N GLN A 644 8.64 -17.57 -1.84
CA GLN A 644 9.75 -18.47 -2.15
C GLN A 644 10.97 -17.74 -2.70
N ASN A 645 10.81 -16.48 -3.13
CA ASN A 645 11.88 -15.66 -3.72
C ASN A 645 12.65 -16.38 -4.84
N ARG A 646 11.91 -17.15 -5.69
CA ARG A 646 12.50 -18.06 -6.68
C ARG A 646 13.39 -17.33 -7.69
N PHE A 647 13.01 -16.14 -8.12
CA PHE A 647 13.75 -15.40 -9.13
C PHE A 647 15.21 -15.12 -8.72
N VAL A 648 15.45 -14.96 -7.43
CA VAL A 648 16.80 -14.78 -6.87
C VAL A 648 17.47 -16.12 -6.53
N ARG A 649 16.70 -17.09 -5.99
CA ARG A 649 17.27 -18.31 -5.42
C ARG A 649 17.50 -19.38 -6.49
N GLU A 650 16.46 -20.09 -6.86
CA GLU A 650 16.52 -21.31 -7.70
C GLU A 650 16.07 -21.10 -9.13
N GLY A 651 15.60 -19.91 -9.45
CA GLY A 651 14.99 -19.53 -10.71
C GLY A 651 13.47 -19.66 -10.69
N PHE A 652 12.81 -18.78 -11.44
CA PHE A 652 11.36 -18.75 -11.62
C PHE A 652 10.99 -19.38 -12.95
N ASP A 653 10.26 -20.50 -12.91
CA ASP A 653 9.87 -21.23 -14.13
C ASP A 653 8.73 -20.48 -14.83
N LEU A 654 8.96 -20.02 -16.07
CA LEU A 654 8.01 -19.28 -16.87
C LEU A 654 8.22 -19.53 -18.37
N MET A 655 7.15 -19.81 -19.13
CA MET A 655 7.18 -20.02 -20.58
C MET A 655 8.24 -21.07 -21.04
N GLY A 656 8.48 -22.10 -20.24
CA GLY A 656 9.47 -23.15 -20.52
C GLY A 656 10.93 -22.78 -20.21
N HIS A 657 11.16 -21.65 -19.60
CA HIS A 657 12.47 -21.15 -19.16
C HIS A 657 12.53 -21.04 -17.63
N ARG A 658 13.74 -21.24 -17.07
CA ARG A 658 14.01 -20.97 -15.66
C ARG A 658 14.77 -19.65 -15.56
N LEU A 659 14.05 -18.61 -15.16
CA LEU A 659 14.50 -17.22 -15.19
C LEU A 659 15.21 -16.84 -13.89
N HIS A 660 16.33 -16.10 -14.01
CA HIS A 660 17.10 -15.62 -12.87
C HIS A 660 17.32 -14.11 -12.93
N VAL A 661 17.33 -13.46 -11.77
CA VAL A 661 17.56 -12.00 -11.68
C VAL A 661 18.92 -11.58 -12.23
N SER A 662 19.93 -12.46 -12.15
CA SER A 662 21.28 -12.22 -12.69
C SER A 662 21.34 -12.11 -14.22
N GLU A 663 20.30 -12.54 -14.93
CA GLU A 663 20.19 -12.46 -16.39
C GLU A 663 19.67 -11.11 -16.89
N VAL A 664 19.31 -10.20 -15.98
CA VAL A 664 18.99 -8.80 -16.32
C VAL A 664 20.30 -8.05 -16.59
N GLU A 665 20.74 -8.03 -17.85
CA GLU A 665 22.04 -7.50 -18.24
C GLU A 665 22.00 -6.16 -19.00
N VAL A 666 20.82 -5.67 -19.40
CA VAL A 666 20.69 -4.38 -20.09
C VAL A 666 21.13 -3.21 -19.18
N PRO A 667 21.65 -2.09 -19.73
CA PRO A 667 21.87 -0.88 -18.97
C PRO A 667 20.63 -0.49 -18.19
N LEU A 668 20.77 -0.19 -16.90
CA LEU A 668 19.59 0.08 -16.07
C LEU A 668 19.74 1.26 -15.09
N CYS A 669 18.61 1.90 -14.81
CA CYS A 669 18.47 2.92 -13.79
C CYS A 669 17.30 2.54 -12.87
N ALA A 670 17.56 2.42 -11.59
CA ALA A 670 16.52 2.15 -10.59
C ALA A 670 16.28 3.37 -9.71
N ILE A 671 15.03 3.69 -9.49
CA ILE A 671 14.58 4.76 -8.61
C ILE A 671 13.77 4.13 -7.47
N ALA A 672 14.26 4.27 -6.25
CA ALA A 672 13.56 3.87 -5.03
C ALA A 672 13.22 5.09 -4.16
N CYS A 673 12.38 4.90 -3.17
CA CYS A 673 11.91 5.97 -2.31
C CYS A 673 12.29 5.71 -0.83
N GLU A 674 12.80 6.74 -0.14
CA GLU A 674 13.44 6.61 1.19
C GLU A 674 12.47 6.14 2.28
N THR A 675 11.21 6.59 2.22
CA THR A 675 10.16 6.21 3.19
C THR A 675 9.09 5.30 2.58
N ASP A 676 9.48 4.52 1.57
CA ASP A 676 8.61 3.54 0.93
C ASP A 676 8.37 2.36 1.87
N HIS A 677 7.10 2.10 2.18
CA HIS A 677 6.65 1.00 3.04
C HIS A 677 6.11 -0.20 2.25
N ILE A 678 5.95 -0.05 0.91
CA ILE A 678 5.48 -1.10 -0.01
C ILE A 678 6.68 -1.80 -0.64
N ALA A 679 7.61 -1.01 -1.19
CA ALA A 679 8.86 -1.48 -1.77
C ALA A 679 10.05 -0.80 -1.07
N PRO A 680 10.45 -1.26 0.12
CA PRO A 680 11.53 -0.64 0.88
C PRO A 680 12.79 -0.49 0.02
N TRP A 681 13.38 0.71 0.04
CA TRP A 681 14.51 1.02 -0.85
C TRP A 681 15.72 0.09 -0.69
N ARG A 682 15.92 -0.48 0.51
CA ARG A 682 17.00 -1.44 0.77
C ARG A 682 16.77 -2.74 0.01
N ASP A 683 15.52 -3.17 -0.08
CA ASP A 683 15.12 -4.38 -0.80
C ASP A 683 15.22 -4.15 -2.32
N SER A 684 14.74 -2.98 -2.80
CA SER A 684 14.94 -2.56 -4.19
C SER A 684 16.42 -2.51 -4.55
N TRP A 685 17.27 -1.93 -3.67
CA TRP A 685 18.71 -1.85 -3.88
C TRP A 685 19.36 -3.24 -3.96
N ARG A 686 19.00 -4.18 -3.06
CA ARG A 686 19.51 -5.55 -3.07
C ARG A 686 19.13 -6.29 -4.35
N GLY A 687 17.90 -6.13 -4.82
CA GLY A 687 17.47 -6.69 -6.10
C GLY A 687 18.31 -6.18 -7.25
N VAL A 688 18.53 -4.87 -7.36
CA VAL A 688 19.38 -4.24 -8.37
C VAL A 688 20.83 -4.71 -8.25
N ALA A 689 21.35 -4.87 -7.06
CA ALA A 689 22.72 -5.37 -6.84
C ALA A 689 22.95 -6.75 -7.47
N GLN A 690 21.92 -7.62 -7.46
CA GLN A 690 21.95 -8.99 -7.98
C GLN A 690 21.75 -9.09 -9.50
N MET A 691 21.23 -8.03 -10.15
CA MET A 691 21.13 -7.99 -11.62
C MET A 691 22.49 -8.03 -12.27
N GLY A 692 22.61 -8.69 -13.44
CA GLY A 692 23.88 -8.90 -14.17
C GLY A 692 24.37 -7.71 -14.99
N SER A 693 23.60 -6.61 -15.03
CA SER A 693 23.96 -5.41 -15.81
C SER A 693 25.30 -4.81 -15.39
N ALA A 694 26.12 -4.45 -16.37
CA ALA A 694 27.40 -3.76 -16.18
C ALA A 694 27.23 -2.25 -15.93
N ASP A 695 26.13 -1.64 -16.41
CA ASP A 695 25.80 -0.22 -16.19
C ASP A 695 24.54 -0.11 -15.34
N LYS A 696 24.72 -0.09 -14.02
CA LYS A 696 23.67 0.05 -13.03
C LYS A 696 23.72 1.43 -12.38
N ARG A 697 22.58 2.13 -12.36
CA ARG A 697 22.38 3.40 -11.64
C ARG A 697 21.29 3.25 -10.61
N PHE A 698 21.49 3.82 -9.43
CA PHE A 698 20.50 3.83 -8.38
C PHE A 698 20.28 5.27 -7.88
N ILE A 699 19.03 5.68 -7.83
CA ILE A 699 18.60 6.99 -7.32
C ILE A 699 17.64 6.74 -6.17
N LEU A 700 17.92 7.34 -5.01
CA LEU A 700 17.05 7.28 -3.85
C LEU A 700 16.32 8.62 -3.69
N SER A 701 15.04 8.65 -4.04
CA SER A 701 14.19 9.84 -3.87
C SER A 701 13.72 9.95 -2.41
N GLU A 702 13.66 11.17 -1.88
CA GLU A 702 12.92 11.39 -0.63
C GLU A 702 11.43 11.06 -0.80
N SER A 703 10.71 10.88 0.34
CA SER A 703 9.27 10.55 0.38
C SER A 703 8.96 9.07 0.12
N GLY A 704 7.67 8.73 -0.04
CA GLY A 704 7.17 7.35 -0.12
C GLY A 704 6.87 6.91 -1.56
N HIS A 705 6.32 5.70 -1.68
CA HIS A 705 6.10 4.91 -2.90
C HIS A 705 5.57 5.69 -4.11
N ILE A 706 4.59 6.57 -3.88
CA ILE A 706 3.94 7.34 -4.94
C ILE A 706 4.51 8.77 -5.00
N ALA A 707 4.56 9.47 -3.86
CA ALA A 707 4.95 10.87 -3.82
C ALA A 707 6.44 11.10 -4.17
N GLY A 708 7.29 10.10 -3.94
CA GLY A 708 8.69 10.13 -4.35
C GLY A 708 8.88 9.96 -5.86
N ILE A 709 7.97 9.21 -6.53
CA ILE A 709 7.98 9.05 -7.99
C ILE A 709 7.31 10.23 -8.66
N ILE A 710 6.11 10.65 -8.24
CA ILE A 710 5.39 11.82 -8.78
C ILE A 710 5.91 13.09 -8.11
N ASN A 711 7.16 13.41 -8.39
CA ASN A 711 7.91 14.53 -7.84
C ASN A 711 8.35 15.51 -8.94
N PRO A 712 7.43 16.31 -9.52
CA PRO A 712 7.75 17.18 -10.64
C PRO A 712 8.77 18.26 -10.25
N PRO A 713 9.72 18.59 -11.15
CA PRO A 713 10.77 19.60 -10.90
C PRO A 713 10.23 20.98 -10.49
N SER A 714 9.03 21.31 -10.95
CA SER A 714 8.37 22.60 -10.65
C SER A 714 8.03 22.79 -9.17
N LYS A 715 7.81 21.68 -8.42
CA LYS A 715 7.40 21.76 -7.01
C LYS A 715 8.56 21.95 -6.03
N LYS A 716 9.79 21.60 -6.40
CA LYS A 716 11.01 21.70 -5.56
C LYS A 716 10.79 21.15 -4.14
N LYS A 717 10.05 20.03 -4.01
CA LYS A 717 9.56 19.56 -2.71
C LYS A 717 10.46 18.49 -2.09
N TYR A 718 10.85 17.49 -2.88
CA TYR A 718 11.64 16.35 -2.40
C TYR A 718 12.97 16.29 -3.14
N GLY A 719 14.05 16.09 -2.38
CA GLY A 719 15.37 15.85 -2.94
C GLY A 719 15.61 14.38 -3.28
N HIS A 720 16.83 14.07 -3.66
CA HIS A 720 17.24 12.72 -3.98
C HIS A 720 18.73 12.51 -3.70
N TYR A 721 19.11 11.25 -3.59
CA TYR A 721 20.49 10.83 -3.35
C TYR A 721 21.00 10.02 -4.53
N THR A 722 22.26 10.21 -4.90
CA THR A 722 23.00 9.40 -5.86
C THR A 722 24.37 9.07 -5.31
N SER A 723 24.93 7.95 -5.73
CA SER A 723 26.28 7.54 -5.34
C SER A 723 27.01 6.93 -6.52
N ASP A 724 28.30 7.22 -6.65
CA ASP A 724 29.21 6.53 -7.56
C ASP A 724 29.79 5.24 -6.92
N ALA A 725 29.40 4.92 -5.68
CA ALA A 725 29.76 3.65 -5.07
C ALA A 725 29.06 2.50 -5.82
N GLY A 726 29.81 1.45 -6.10
CA GLY A 726 29.28 0.21 -6.65
C GLY A 726 28.37 -0.51 -5.68
N PHE A 727 27.84 -1.65 -6.10
CA PHE A 727 26.88 -2.47 -5.35
C PHE A 727 27.55 -3.53 -4.44
N GLU A 728 28.88 -3.56 -4.35
CA GLU A 728 29.62 -4.63 -3.66
C GLU A 728 29.65 -4.45 -2.12
N GLN A 729 29.46 -3.21 -1.62
CA GLN A 729 29.66 -2.87 -0.20
C GLN A 729 28.36 -2.86 0.62
N GLY A 730 27.24 -3.19 0.02
CA GLY A 730 25.93 -3.18 0.65
C GLY A 730 25.23 -1.81 0.63
N GLU A 731 23.92 -1.84 0.87
CA GLU A 731 23.03 -0.69 0.73
C GLU A 731 23.35 0.45 1.72
N GLN A 732 23.77 0.11 2.95
CA GLN A 732 24.12 1.13 3.93
C GLN A 732 25.39 1.88 3.53
N ALA A 733 26.41 1.17 3.04
CA ALA A 733 27.65 1.78 2.56
C ALA A 733 27.40 2.66 1.31
N TRP A 734 26.49 2.23 0.43
CA TRP A 734 26.03 3.05 -0.68
C TRP A 734 25.37 4.35 -0.18
N ARG A 735 24.48 4.24 0.81
CA ARG A 735 23.76 5.40 1.39
C ARG A 735 24.68 6.37 2.11
N ASP A 736 25.67 5.86 2.87
CA ASP A 736 26.63 6.69 3.60
C ASP A 736 27.54 7.51 2.67
N LYS A 737 27.78 7.01 1.45
CA LYS A 737 28.56 7.69 0.41
C LYS A 737 27.71 8.52 -0.56
N ALA A 738 26.37 8.41 -0.46
CA ALA A 738 25.48 9.08 -1.38
C ALA A 738 25.48 10.60 -1.18
N GLN A 739 25.52 11.31 -2.29
CA GLN A 739 25.42 12.76 -2.34
C GLN A 739 23.94 13.15 -2.42
N TYR A 740 23.54 14.07 -1.57
CA TYR A 740 22.21 14.69 -1.62
C TYR A 740 22.13 15.76 -2.72
N HIS A 741 21.00 15.78 -3.41
CA HIS A 741 20.64 16.78 -4.43
C HIS A 741 19.26 17.32 -4.10
N GLU A 742 19.15 18.64 -4.04
CA GLU A 742 17.87 19.31 -3.82
C GLU A 742 16.97 19.17 -5.07
N GLY A 743 15.68 18.91 -4.85
CA GLY A 743 14.66 18.84 -5.89
C GLY A 743 14.57 17.48 -6.59
N SER A 744 13.74 17.45 -7.62
CA SER A 744 13.31 16.26 -8.34
C SER A 744 14.45 15.48 -8.99
N TRP A 745 14.37 14.15 -8.92
CA TRP A 745 15.25 13.22 -9.62
C TRP A 745 14.97 13.13 -11.13
N TRP A 746 13.82 13.64 -11.63
CA TRP A 746 13.42 13.50 -13.06
C TRP A 746 14.49 14.03 -14.02
N GLY A 747 15.10 15.18 -13.72
CA GLY A 747 16.16 15.74 -14.55
C GLY A 747 17.37 14.82 -14.66
N ARG A 748 17.76 14.19 -13.55
CA ARG A 748 18.90 13.28 -13.53
C ARG A 748 18.62 11.97 -14.28
N TRP A 749 17.42 11.45 -14.17
CA TRP A 749 16.95 10.30 -14.95
C TRP A 749 16.90 10.63 -16.44
N ARG A 750 16.36 11.79 -16.83
CA ARG A 750 16.40 12.27 -18.22
C ARG A 750 17.83 12.27 -18.79
N ASP A 751 18.78 12.81 -18.03
CA ASP A 751 20.18 12.92 -18.49
C ASP A 751 20.84 11.53 -18.63
N TRP A 752 20.42 10.54 -17.84
CA TRP A 752 20.81 9.15 -18.03
C TRP A 752 20.11 8.53 -19.23
N LEU A 753 18.79 8.67 -19.35
CA LEU A 753 17.98 8.10 -20.43
C LEU A 753 18.41 8.66 -21.81
N ALA A 754 18.75 9.94 -21.90
CA ALA A 754 19.20 10.57 -23.13
C ALA A 754 20.44 9.91 -23.74
N ARG A 755 21.30 9.29 -22.93
CA ARG A 755 22.46 8.53 -23.42
C ARG A 755 22.07 7.22 -24.13
N HIS A 756 20.85 6.76 -23.89
CA HIS A 756 20.26 5.55 -24.45
C HIS A 756 19.11 5.85 -25.43
N ALA A 757 18.94 7.10 -25.84
CA ALA A 757 17.77 7.53 -26.63
C ALA A 757 18.04 7.66 -28.14
N GLY A 758 19.26 7.39 -28.60
CA GLY A 758 19.65 7.54 -30.02
C GLY A 758 19.77 8.98 -30.47
N GLY A 759 19.69 9.21 -31.78
CA GLY A 759 19.66 10.53 -32.38
C GLY A 759 18.31 11.24 -32.22
N MET A 760 18.16 12.37 -32.94
CA MET A 760 16.88 13.05 -33.06
C MET A 760 16.27 12.77 -34.43
N VAL A 761 14.99 12.46 -34.45
CA VAL A 761 14.21 12.23 -35.67
C VAL A 761 12.95 13.10 -35.67
N GLU A 762 12.25 13.19 -36.78
CA GLU A 762 10.96 13.87 -36.86
C GLU A 762 9.95 13.26 -35.90
N ALA A 763 9.12 14.11 -35.31
CA ALA A 763 8.11 13.68 -34.36
C ALA A 763 7.10 12.70 -34.99
N ARG A 764 6.76 11.65 -34.22
CA ARG A 764 5.87 10.58 -34.69
C ARG A 764 4.46 10.84 -34.12
N ASP A 765 3.55 11.33 -34.97
CA ASP A 765 2.14 11.44 -34.61
C ASP A 765 1.52 10.03 -34.54
N PRO A 766 0.75 9.71 -33.48
CA PRO A 766 0.12 8.39 -33.32
C PRO A 766 -0.92 8.04 -34.43
N GLY A 767 -1.38 9.03 -35.18
CA GLY A 767 -2.40 8.82 -36.21
C GLY A 767 -3.77 8.42 -35.68
N GLU A 768 -4.56 7.76 -36.52
CA GLU A 768 -5.84 7.17 -36.13
C GLU A 768 -5.63 5.81 -35.47
N GLY A 769 -6.40 5.51 -34.42
CA GLY A 769 -6.32 4.26 -33.68
C GLY A 769 -7.70 3.84 -33.12
N PHE A 770 -7.71 3.20 -31.96
CA PHE A 770 -8.92 2.72 -31.29
C PHE A 770 -9.64 3.79 -30.46
N GLY A 771 -9.20 5.05 -30.53
CA GLY A 771 -9.78 6.20 -29.84
C GLY A 771 -8.74 7.02 -29.08
N PRO A 772 -9.14 8.15 -28.49
CA PRO A 772 -8.23 9.05 -27.78
C PRO A 772 -7.76 8.44 -26.46
N ALA A 773 -6.59 8.91 -25.96
CA ALA A 773 -6.20 8.74 -24.57
C ALA A 773 -7.26 9.38 -23.66
N PRO A 774 -7.50 8.85 -22.47
CA PRO A 774 -6.78 7.77 -21.79
C PRO A 774 -7.27 6.35 -22.11
N GLY A 775 -8.08 6.14 -23.17
CA GLY A 775 -8.65 4.86 -23.55
C GLY A 775 -9.95 4.53 -22.83
N VAL A 776 -10.42 3.28 -22.89
CA VAL A 776 -11.66 2.85 -22.24
C VAL A 776 -11.42 1.95 -21.03
N TYR A 777 -10.32 1.18 -20.97
CA TYR A 777 -10.04 0.26 -19.87
C TYR A 777 -9.80 0.99 -18.55
N VAL A 778 -9.27 2.19 -18.60
CA VAL A 778 -9.05 3.04 -17.43
C VAL A 778 -10.35 3.42 -16.70
N HIS A 779 -11.51 3.39 -17.38
CA HIS A 779 -12.81 3.72 -16.81
C HIS A 779 -13.54 2.53 -16.17
N GLU A 780 -13.04 1.30 -16.40
CA GLU A 780 -13.62 0.12 -15.80
C GLU A 780 -13.38 0.10 -14.29
N ARG A 781 -14.44 -0.12 -13.52
CA ARG A 781 -14.36 -0.21 -12.05
C ARG A 781 -14.30 -1.66 -11.60
N ALA A 782 -13.60 -1.92 -10.49
CA ALA A 782 -13.53 -3.21 -9.83
C ALA A 782 -14.83 -3.55 -9.08
#